data_5d0276ad07dd2badd6c03b685503df9c
#
_entry.id   5d0276ad07dd2badd6c03b685503df9c
#
_cell.length_a   1.000
_cell.length_b   1.000
_cell.length_c   1.000
_cell.angle_alpha   90.00
_cell.angle_beta   90.00
_cell.angle_gamma   90.00
#
_symmetry.space_group_name_H-M   'P 1'
#
loop_
_entity.id
_entity.type
_entity.pdbx_description
1 polymer ?
#
loop_
_entity_poly.entity_id
_entity_poly.type
_entity_poly.pdbx_seq_one_letter_code
_entity_poly.pdbx_strand_id
1 'polypeptide(L)'
;MKITLKDGSSKEYSEAKSVYEIAKDISEGLARAACAGEVDGEIVDLRTVLDKDCTLNIITASDEEGLRVIRHTASHVLAQAVKNLFPDAKITIGPAIDDGFYYDFDSQPFSREDLDALEAEMKKIIKQGHEITRFTLPREEAIKFMKEKDEPYKVELIEELPEGEEISFYDQGGFVDLCAGPHLMSTKGVKAFKLTASSMAYWRGDSNKARLHRIYGTAYNKKEDLKAHLERMEEAKKRDHNKLGREMELFTTVDVIGQGLPLMMPKGTKMIMKLQRWIEDLEDKEWGYVRTKTPFMAKSDLYKISGHWDHYLDGMFVLGDPEKDGEEEVMALRPMTCPFQYYVYKAKQHSYRDLPYRMGETSTLFRNEDSGEMHGLTRVRQFTISEGHNVIRPDQCEEELKACFNLNRYVLKVLGLENDVTYRLSKWDPKNTEKYLGDDEYWNSTQEVLRNILIEENVPFVEADGEAAFYGPKIDIQAKNVYGKEDTMVTIQLDCAIAENFDLYYIDQNGDKIRPYIIHRTSLGCYERTLAWLIEHYAGKFPTWLCPEQVRVLPISEKYADYAKKVADELKRNDVDVTVDNRAEKIGYKIREARMDKLPYMLVVGADEEADGTVSVRSRFEGNEGVKPLSDFIDQICKEIRTKEIRVELPEEEKHR
;
A
#
# COMPACT_ATOMS: atom_id res chain seq x y z
N MET A 1 1.51 -16.66 43.92
CA MET A 1 0.89 -16.27 42.66
C MET A 1 0.83 -17.46 41.72
N LYS A 2 -0.21 -17.54 40.91
CA LYS A 2 -0.38 -18.58 39.89
C LYS A 2 -0.19 -18.00 38.52
N ILE A 3 0.77 -18.55 37.80
CA ILE A 3 1.06 -18.13 36.41
C ILE A 3 0.48 -19.22 35.49
N THR A 4 -0.42 -18.81 34.59
CA THR A 4 -1.01 -19.67 33.56
C THR A 4 -0.36 -19.39 32.22
N LEU A 5 0.23 -20.40 31.59
CA LEU A 5 0.89 -20.27 30.29
C LEU A 5 -0.12 -20.41 29.13
N LYS A 6 0.28 -19.99 27.94
CA LYS A 6 -0.56 -20.02 26.72
C LYS A 6 -1.07 -21.43 26.35
N ASP A 7 -0.36 -22.49 26.72
CA ASP A 7 -0.75 -23.88 26.53
C ASP A 7 -1.76 -24.40 27.57
N GLY A 8 -2.18 -23.54 28.50
CA GLY A 8 -3.11 -23.87 29.59
C GLY A 8 -2.45 -24.50 30.84
N SER A 9 -1.15 -24.79 30.78
CA SER A 9 -0.40 -25.25 31.98
C SER A 9 -0.27 -24.12 32.97
N SER A 10 -0.18 -24.44 34.27
CA SER A 10 -0.03 -23.45 35.32
C SER A 10 1.01 -23.87 36.34
N LYS A 11 1.70 -22.86 36.91
CA LYS A 11 2.71 -23.02 37.93
C LYS A 11 2.48 -22.02 39.05
N GLU A 12 2.60 -22.49 40.31
CA GLU A 12 2.47 -21.64 41.48
C GLU A 12 3.86 -21.21 42.00
N TYR A 13 3.98 -19.95 42.36
CA TYR A 13 5.17 -19.36 42.95
C TYR A 13 4.85 -18.74 44.30
N SER A 14 5.71 -18.99 45.26
CA SER A 14 5.61 -18.45 46.65
C SER A 14 6.01 -16.99 46.79
N GLU A 15 6.76 -16.46 45.82
CA GLU A 15 7.28 -15.11 45.78
C GLU A 15 7.14 -14.49 44.37
N ALA A 16 7.20 -13.18 44.33
CA ALA A 16 7.17 -12.44 43.04
C ALA A 16 8.45 -12.78 42.23
N LYS A 17 8.26 -12.94 40.90
CA LYS A 17 9.37 -13.25 39.98
C LYS A 17 9.26 -12.42 38.72
N SER A 18 10.39 -12.10 38.14
CA SER A 18 10.45 -11.48 36.82
C SER A 18 10.04 -12.47 35.73
N VAL A 19 9.56 -11.94 34.61
CA VAL A 19 9.23 -12.75 33.40
C VAL A 19 10.45 -13.58 32.97
N TYR A 20 11.65 -13.01 33.07
CA TYR A 20 12.90 -13.73 32.76
C TYR A 20 13.15 -14.92 33.67
N GLU A 21 12.97 -14.75 34.99
CA GLU A 21 13.15 -15.83 35.97
C GLU A 21 12.12 -16.94 35.76
N ILE A 22 10.88 -16.59 35.41
CA ILE A 22 9.84 -17.58 35.07
C ILE A 22 10.21 -18.34 33.80
N ALA A 23 10.69 -17.64 32.76
CA ALA A 23 11.18 -18.28 31.54
C ALA A 23 12.34 -19.26 31.83
N LYS A 24 13.25 -18.88 32.75
CA LYS A 24 14.38 -19.70 33.19
C LYS A 24 13.92 -20.91 33.98
N ASP A 25 12.93 -20.77 34.84
CA ASP A 25 12.32 -21.87 35.60
C ASP A 25 11.59 -22.89 34.70
N ILE A 26 11.16 -22.47 33.50
CA ILE A 26 10.60 -23.39 32.49
C ILE A 26 11.74 -24.11 31.77
N SER A 27 12.69 -23.37 31.22
CA SER A 27 13.93 -23.93 30.65
C SER A 27 14.99 -22.84 30.41
N GLU A 28 16.26 -23.21 30.55
CA GLU A 28 17.39 -22.36 30.18
C GLU A 28 17.43 -22.03 28.68
N GLY A 29 16.85 -22.91 27.83
CA GLY A 29 16.71 -22.67 26.39
C GLY A 29 15.72 -21.57 26.08
N LEU A 30 14.57 -21.58 26.77
CA LEU A 30 13.53 -20.57 26.63
C LEU A 30 14.01 -19.21 27.14
N ALA A 31 14.66 -19.15 28.31
CA ALA A 31 15.22 -17.91 28.83
C ALA A 31 16.22 -17.25 27.89
N ARG A 32 17.05 -18.06 27.18
CA ARG A 32 17.99 -17.54 26.19
C ARG A 32 17.31 -17.06 24.89
N ALA A 33 16.16 -17.61 24.55
CA ALA A 33 15.39 -17.25 23.36
C ALA A 33 14.40 -16.10 23.62
N ALA A 34 14.04 -15.86 24.88
CA ALA A 34 13.06 -14.86 25.28
C ALA A 34 13.50 -13.43 24.93
N CYS A 35 12.57 -12.65 24.42
CA CYS A 35 12.71 -11.24 24.08
C CYS A 35 11.81 -10.35 24.93
N ALA A 36 10.59 -10.80 25.28
CA ALA A 36 9.59 -10.11 26.06
C ALA A 36 8.64 -11.11 26.73
N GLY A 37 7.71 -10.63 27.53
CA GLY A 37 6.54 -11.35 27.99
C GLY A 37 5.26 -10.70 27.46
N GLU A 38 4.20 -11.49 27.32
CA GLU A 38 2.85 -10.99 27.12
C GLU A 38 2.04 -11.39 28.36
N VAL A 39 1.65 -10.41 29.18
CA VAL A 39 0.94 -10.59 30.43
C VAL A 39 -0.48 -10.07 30.25
N ASP A 40 -1.46 -10.98 30.36
CA ASP A 40 -2.89 -10.65 30.20
C ASP A 40 -3.19 -9.87 28.90
N GLY A 41 -2.39 -10.12 27.82
CA GLY A 41 -2.52 -9.47 26.52
C GLY A 41 -1.66 -8.22 26.30
N GLU A 42 -0.90 -7.79 27.32
CA GLU A 42 0.02 -6.65 27.21
C GLU A 42 1.47 -7.12 27.10
N ILE A 43 2.23 -6.52 26.17
CA ILE A 43 3.66 -6.81 25.99
C ILE A 43 4.47 -6.08 27.08
N VAL A 44 5.25 -6.84 27.83
CA VAL A 44 6.06 -6.33 28.93
C VAL A 44 7.52 -6.74 28.78
N ASP A 45 8.43 -5.95 29.42
CA ASP A 45 9.85 -6.26 29.46
C ASP A 45 10.12 -7.54 30.30
N LEU A 46 11.16 -8.30 29.94
CA LEU A 46 11.58 -9.49 30.67
C LEU A 46 11.94 -9.22 32.13
N ARG A 47 12.25 -7.97 32.48
CA ARG A 47 12.57 -7.52 33.85
C ARG A 47 11.33 -7.24 34.69
N THR A 48 10.16 -7.17 34.06
CA THR A 48 8.88 -6.93 34.76
C THR A 48 8.64 -8.02 35.79
N VAL A 49 8.43 -7.61 37.02
CA VAL A 49 8.17 -8.50 38.17
C VAL A 49 6.67 -8.72 38.25
N LEU A 50 6.27 -9.98 38.27
CA LEU A 50 4.90 -10.41 38.44
C LEU A 50 4.67 -10.76 39.90
N ASP A 51 3.61 -10.23 40.51
CA ASP A 51 3.25 -10.40 41.91
C ASP A 51 1.82 -10.88 42.11
N LYS A 52 1.05 -11.04 41.02
CA LYS A 52 -0.36 -11.44 40.97
C LYS A 52 -0.58 -12.65 40.06
N ASP A 53 -1.73 -13.29 40.21
CA ASP A 53 -2.19 -14.30 39.27
C ASP A 53 -2.42 -13.65 37.92
N CYS A 54 -1.85 -14.24 36.86
CA CYS A 54 -1.97 -13.73 35.50
C CYS A 54 -1.75 -14.83 34.46
N THR A 55 -2.08 -14.53 33.22
CA THR A 55 -1.67 -15.30 32.04
C THR A 55 -0.33 -14.76 31.53
N LEU A 56 0.56 -15.65 31.14
CA LEU A 56 1.88 -15.29 30.64
C LEU A 56 2.21 -16.09 29.37
N ASN A 57 2.55 -15.39 28.31
CA ASN A 57 3.18 -15.96 27.13
C ASN A 57 4.62 -15.43 27.03
N ILE A 58 5.61 -16.30 26.82
CA ILE A 58 7.00 -15.88 26.61
C ILE A 58 7.21 -15.65 25.13
N ILE A 59 7.43 -14.38 24.78
CA ILE A 59 7.74 -13.94 23.41
C ILE A 59 9.19 -14.21 23.10
N THR A 60 9.42 -14.88 21.98
CA THR A 60 10.76 -15.26 21.52
C THR A 60 11.16 -14.53 20.23
N ALA A 61 12.43 -14.66 19.83
CA ALA A 61 12.95 -14.08 18.60
C ALA A 61 12.33 -14.65 17.30
N SER A 62 11.50 -15.70 17.39
CA SER A 62 10.73 -16.25 16.27
C SER A 62 9.35 -15.61 16.11
N ASP A 63 8.91 -14.89 17.13
CA ASP A 63 7.63 -14.17 17.11
C ASP A 63 7.84 -12.76 16.54
N GLU A 64 6.80 -12.18 15.96
CA GLU A 64 6.85 -10.83 15.37
C GLU A 64 7.22 -9.78 16.42
N GLU A 65 6.55 -9.82 17.58
CA GLU A 65 6.86 -8.92 18.71
C GLU A 65 8.29 -9.13 19.23
N GLY A 66 8.81 -10.36 19.19
CA GLY A 66 10.22 -10.63 19.53
C GLY A 66 11.20 -9.98 18.57
N LEU A 67 10.88 -9.96 17.27
CA LEU A 67 11.66 -9.20 16.27
C LEU A 67 11.59 -7.70 16.51
N ARG A 68 10.42 -7.16 16.92
CA ARG A 68 10.30 -5.73 17.28
C ARG A 68 11.23 -5.37 18.44
N VAL A 69 11.32 -6.21 19.48
CA VAL A 69 12.23 -6.00 20.60
C VAL A 69 13.71 -6.03 20.17
N ILE A 70 14.06 -6.95 19.26
CA ILE A 70 15.42 -7.01 18.68
C ILE A 70 15.72 -5.72 17.90
N ARG A 71 14.80 -5.26 17.08
CA ARG A 71 14.92 -4.02 16.28
C ARG A 71 15.01 -2.80 17.16
N HIS A 72 14.18 -2.71 18.22
CA HIS A 72 14.22 -1.63 19.18
C HIS A 72 15.56 -1.61 19.95
N THR A 73 16.07 -2.76 20.37
CA THR A 73 17.40 -2.84 20.99
C THR A 73 18.51 -2.45 19.98
N ALA A 74 18.38 -2.84 18.72
CA ALA A 74 19.33 -2.44 17.67
C ALA A 74 19.35 -0.92 17.43
N SER A 75 18.20 -0.23 17.57
CA SER A 75 18.15 1.23 17.45
C SER A 75 18.94 1.92 18.60
N HIS A 76 18.88 1.40 19.83
CA HIS A 76 19.69 1.89 20.94
C HIS A 76 21.17 1.58 20.78
N VAL A 77 21.53 0.42 20.21
CA VAL A 77 22.93 0.12 19.85
C VAL A 77 23.43 1.09 18.77
N LEU A 78 22.58 1.49 17.81
CA LEU A 78 22.91 2.54 16.84
C LEU A 78 23.10 3.89 17.53
N ALA A 79 22.22 4.29 18.44
CA ALA A 79 22.33 5.54 19.17
C ALA A 79 23.64 5.61 19.96
N GLN A 80 24.02 4.52 20.64
CA GLN A 80 25.31 4.42 21.31
C GLN A 80 26.48 4.53 20.31
N ALA A 81 26.41 3.88 19.18
CA ALA A 81 27.45 3.97 18.15
C ALA A 81 27.60 5.40 17.60
N VAL A 82 26.48 6.10 17.40
CA VAL A 82 26.49 7.52 16.98
C VAL A 82 27.13 8.38 18.06
N LYS A 83 26.75 8.22 19.31
CA LYS A 83 27.38 8.99 20.42
C LYS A 83 28.90 8.71 20.59
N ASN A 84 29.33 7.48 20.29
CA ASN A 84 30.76 7.13 20.35
C ASN A 84 31.56 7.79 19.21
N LEU A 85 31.03 7.88 17.99
CA LEU A 85 31.73 8.42 16.82
C LEU A 85 31.45 9.92 16.58
N PHE A 86 30.27 10.39 16.98
CA PHE A 86 29.78 11.75 16.82
C PHE A 86 29.24 12.29 18.15
N PRO A 87 30.10 12.61 19.12
CA PRO A 87 29.70 12.98 20.51
C PRO A 87 28.73 14.17 20.58
N ASP A 88 28.83 15.09 19.62
CA ASP A 88 28.02 16.32 19.60
C ASP A 88 26.59 16.07 19.09
N ALA A 89 26.33 14.94 18.43
CA ALA A 89 24.98 14.57 17.94
C ALA A 89 24.02 14.43 19.14
N LYS A 90 22.82 15.06 19.03
CA LYS A 90 21.77 14.91 20.06
C LYS A 90 20.83 13.79 19.63
N ILE A 91 20.48 12.96 20.59
CA ILE A 91 19.56 11.83 20.37
C ILE A 91 18.11 12.28 20.56
N THR A 92 17.21 11.74 19.73
CA THR A 92 15.78 12.04 19.83
C THR A 92 14.97 10.78 20.11
N ILE A 93 14.44 10.12 19.08
CA ILE A 93 13.63 8.90 19.20
C ILE A 93 14.12 7.82 18.23
N GLY A 94 13.99 6.54 18.63
CA GLY A 94 14.44 5.40 17.85
C GLY A 94 13.53 4.18 17.94
N PRO A 95 12.30 4.23 17.36
CA PRO A 95 11.37 3.12 17.42
C PRO A 95 11.74 1.98 16.50
N ALA A 96 11.25 0.79 16.83
CA ALA A 96 11.12 -0.30 15.87
C ALA A 96 9.95 -0.02 14.91
N ILE A 97 10.12 -0.42 13.66
CA ILE A 97 9.10 -0.41 12.61
C ILE A 97 8.97 -1.82 12.03
N ASP A 98 7.95 -2.07 11.18
CA ASP A 98 7.59 -3.41 10.72
C ASP A 98 8.75 -4.22 10.13
N ASP A 99 9.58 -3.62 9.28
CA ASP A 99 10.72 -4.30 8.65
C ASP A 99 12.09 -3.85 9.17
N GLY A 100 12.13 -3.05 10.25
CA GLY A 100 13.39 -2.53 10.74
C GLY A 100 13.28 -1.63 11.95
N PHE A 101 14.12 -0.63 11.98
CA PHE A 101 14.15 0.43 12.97
C PHE A 101 14.72 1.70 12.35
N TYR A 102 14.49 2.82 13.00
CA TYR A 102 15.26 4.04 12.72
C TYR A 102 15.66 4.73 14.02
N TYR A 103 16.54 5.70 13.90
CA TYR A 103 16.85 6.63 14.98
C TYR A 103 17.11 8.01 14.39
N ASP A 104 16.54 9.05 15.01
CA ASP A 104 16.68 10.44 14.61
C ASP A 104 17.73 11.16 15.45
N PHE A 105 18.56 11.95 14.78
CA PHE A 105 19.66 12.68 15.39
C PHE A 105 19.64 14.15 14.94
N ASP A 106 19.82 15.07 15.90
CA ASP A 106 20.21 16.43 15.56
C ASP A 106 21.73 16.46 15.40
N SER A 107 22.17 16.46 14.15
CA SER A 107 23.57 16.29 13.76
C SER A 107 23.82 16.84 12.35
N GLN A 108 25.05 16.70 11.86
CA GLN A 108 25.34 16.83 10.43
C GLN A 108 24.80 15.60 9.66
N PRO A 109 24.56 15.73 8.34
CA PRO A 109 24.16 14.60 7.50
C PRO A 109 25.17 13.45 7.56
N PHE A 110 24.65 12.22 7.61
CA PHE A 110 25.49 11.01 7.58
C PHE A 110 25.74 10.57 6.14
N SER A 111 27.01 10.42 5.77
CA SER A 111 27.46 9.88 4.49
C SER A 111 27.36 8.34 4.46
N ARG A 112 27.64 7.74 3.31
CA ARG A 112 27.70 6.27 3.18
C ARG A 112 28.86 5.70 4.01
N GLU A 113 29.99 6.37 4.01
CA GLU A 113 31.18 6.01 4.80
C GLU A 113 30.88 6.08 6.30
N ASP A 114 30.08 7.05 6.75
CA ASP A 114 29.65 7.14 8.14
C ASP A 114 28.78 5.94 8.54
N LEU A 115 27.85 5.53 7.66
CA LEU A 115 27.02 4.35 7.93
C LEU A 115 27.86 3.09 8.05
N ASP A 116 28.90 2.91 7.22
CA ASP A 116 29.80 1.77 7.30
C ASP A 116 30.65 1.80 8.59
N ALA A 117 31.10 2.99 9.03
CA ALA A 117 31.78 3.19 10.30
C ALA A 117 30.88 2.90 11.51
N LEU A 118 29.63 3.36 11.46
CA LEU A 118 28.63 3.09 12.48
C LEU A 118 28.30 1.59 12.59
N GLU A 119 28.16 0.88 11.47
CA GLU A 119 27.99 -0.58 11.51
C GLU A 119 29.19 -1.30 12.16
N ALA A 120 30.39 -0.83 11.90
CA ALA A 120 31.59 -1.38 12.54
C ALA A 120 31.60 -1.14 14.06
N GLU A 121 31.17 0.06 14.50
CA GLU A 121 31.06 0.39 15.91
C GLU A 121 29.93 -0.39 16.60
N MET A 122 28.77 -0.51 15.98
CA MET A 122 27.66 -1.36 16.48
C MET A 122 28.13 -2.81 16.68
N LYS A 123 28.89 -3.37 15.74
CA LYS A 123 29.49 -4.73 15.89
C LYS A 123 30.40 -4.85 17.10
N LYS A 124 31.15 -3.80 17.45
CA LYS A 124 32.01 -3.78 18.69
C LYS A 124 31.15 -3.76 19.94
N ILE A 125 30.12 -2.90 20.00
CA ILE A 125 29.17 -2.80 21.12
C ILE A 125 28.49 -4.14 21.37
N ILE A 126 27.97 -4.76 20.30
CA ILE A 126 27.32 -6.08 20.37
C ILE A 126 28.30 -7.16 20.86
N LYS A 127 29.55 -7.15 20.37
CA LYS A 127 30.57 -8.12 20.77
C LYS A 127 30.95 -7.95 22.26
N GLN A 128 30.97 -6.73 22.79
CA GLN A 128 31.20 -6.44 24.20
C GLN A 128 30.10 -7.09 25.06
N GLY A 129 28.87 -7.14 24.58
CA GLY A 129 27.81 -7.87 25.25
C GLY A 129 27.35 -7.22 26.54
N HIS A 130 27.19 -5.90 26.52
CA HIS A 130 26.69 -5.17 27.65
C HIS A 130 25.36 -5.70 28.14
N GLU A 131 25.21 -5.88 29.42
CA GLU A 131 23.91 -6.08 30.06
C GLU A 131 23.10 -4.79 29.90
N ILE A 132 21.81 -4.92 29.64
CA ILE A 132 20.90 -3.80 29.53
C ILE A 132 20.08 -3.77 30.82
N THR A 133 20.19 -2.72 31.58
CA THR A 133 19.48 -2.54 32.85
C THR A 133 18.43 -1.44 32.73
N ARG A 134 17.27 -1.64 33.35
CA ARG A 134 16.18 -0.67 33.40
C ARG A 134 16.13 -0.02 34.77
N PHE A 135 15.98 1.30 34.83
CA PHE A 135 15.72 2.04 36.06
C PHE A 135 14.73 3.18 35.81
N THR A 136 14.15 3.71 36.86
CA THR A 136 13.18 4.81 36.79
C THR A 136 13.64 5.97 37.65
N LEU A 137 13.27 7.18 37.25
CA LEU A 137 13.53 8.39 38.01
C LEU A 137 12.25 9.23 38.15
N PRO A 138 12.11 9.95 39.31
CA PRO A 138 11.10 10.99 39.42
C PRO A 138 11.32 12.07 38.35
N ARG A 139 10.27 12.74 37.89
CA ARG A 139 10.30 13.70 36.76
C ARG A 139 11.39 14.76 36.91
N GLU A 140 11.51 15.39 38.08
CA GLU A 140 12.52 16.43 38.30
C GLU A 140 13.94 15.89 38.19
N GLU A 141 14.18 14.69 38.73
CA GLU A 141 15.49 14.02 38.65
C GLU A 141 15.79 13.56 37.22
N ALA A 142 14.78 13.07 36.49
CA ALA A 142 14.89 12.66 35.09
C ALA A 142 15.26 13.85 34.18
N ILE A 143 14.60 14.99 34.35
CA ILE A 143 14.92 16.24 33.64
C ILE A 143 16.34 16.69 33.93
N LYS A 144 16.73 16.72 35.22
CA LYS A 144 18.08 17.09 35.63
C LYS A 144 19.12 16.15 35.01
N PHE A 145 18.88 14.84 35.06
CA PHE A 145 19.75 13.81 34.51
C PHE A 145 19.97 13.97 33.00
N MET A 146 18.92 14.25 32.22
CA MET A 146 19.06 14.48 30.80
C MET A 146 19.70 15.84 30.46
N LYS A 147 19.49 16.88 31.27
CA LYS A 147 20.21 18.16 31.14
C LYS A 147 21.72 18.00 31.40
N GLU A 148 22.12 17.20 32.38
CA GLU A 148 23.53 16.91 32.64
C GLU A 148 24.20 16.11 31.52
N LYS A 149 23.40 15.30 30.77
CA LYS A 149 23.86 14.58 29.58
C LYS A 149 23.82 15.43 28.31
N ASP A 150 23.32 16.65 28.37
CA ASP A 150 23.15 17.56 27.22
C ASP A 150 22.26 16.98 26.10
N GLU A 151 21.11 16.37 26.51
CA GLU A 151 20.12 15.77 25.59
C GLU A 151 18.78 16.54 25.65
N PRO A 152 18.69 17.70 24.97
CA PRO A 152 17.53 18.60 25.08
C PRO A 152 16.21 17.99 24.60
N TYR A 153 16.23 17.16 23.55
CA TYR A 153 15.05 16.50 23.05
C TYR A 153 14.45 15.49 24.05
N LYS A 154 15.32 14.82 24.83
CA LYS A 154 14.86 13.93 25.91
C LYS A 154 14.22 14.71 27.05
N VAL A 155 14.74 15.91 27.35
CA VAL A 155 14.12 16.82 28.32
C VAL A 155 12.71 17.22 27.86
N GLU A 156 12.57 17.68 26.62
CA GLU A 156 11.25 18.03 26.04
C GLU A 156 10.26 16.85 26.11
N LEU A 157 10.70 15.65 25.77
CA LEU A 157 9.86 14.44 25.85
C LEU A 157 9.39 14.17 27.29
N ILE A 158 10.28 14.30 28.30
CA ILE A 158 9.91 14.09 29.70
C ILE A 158 8.91 15.15 30.18
N GLU A 159 9.12 16.43 29.79
CA GLU A 159 8.25 17.54 30.20
C GLU A 159 6.79 17.36 29.66
N GLU A 160 6.60 16.67 28.55
CA GLU A 160 5.32 16.44 27.93
C GLU A 160 4.60 15.16 28.39
N LEU A 161 5.29 14.24 29.06
CA LEU A 161 4.62 13.03 29.59
C LEU A 161 3.49 13.42 30.58
N PRO A 162 2.35 12.72 30.60
CA PRO A 162 1.29 12.95 31.58
C PRO A 162 1.78 12.89 33.02
N GLU A 163 1.12 13.62 33.94
CA GLU A 163 1.41 13.51 35.37
C GLU A 163 1.14 12.10 35.89
N GLY A 164 2.12 11.53 36.60
CA GLY A 164 2.02 10.20 37.20
C GLY A 164 2.50 9.06 36.28
N GLU A 165 2.88 9.36 35.05
CA GLU A 165 3.48 8.37 34.16
C GLU A 165 4.90 8.02 34.62
N GLU A 166 5.25 6.71 34.56
CA GLU A 166 6.54 6.20 34.93
C GLU A 166 7.62 6.61 33.91
N ILE A 167 8.66 7.28 34.36
CA ILE A 167 9.76 7.72 33.50
C ILE A 167 10.91 6.72 33.63
N SER A 168 11.10 5.90 32.61
CA SER A 168 12.07 4.82 32.57
C SER A 168 13.22 5.09 31.62
N PHE A 169 14.37 4.53 32.00
CA PHE A 169 15.62 4.60 31.29
C PHE A 169 16.22 3.21 31.12
N TYR A 170 16.98 3.04 30.04
CA TYR A 170 17.76 1.84 29.83
C TYR A 170 19.24 2.19 29.70
N ASP A 171 20.09 1.54 30.53
CA ASP A 171 21.55 1.64 30.49
C ASP A 171 22.12 0.41 29.79
N GLN A 172 22.95 0.63 28.78
CA GLN A 172 23.70 -0.40 28.08
C GLN A 172 25.21 -0.07 28.10
N GLY A 173 25.86 -0.38 29.21
CA GLY A 173 27.32 -0.16 29.36
C GLY A 173 27.73 1.29 29.44
N GLY A 174 26.94 2.12 30.12
CA GLY A 174 27.18 3.55 30.36
C GLY A 174 26.49 4.47 29.32
N PHE A 175 25.97 3.94 28.22
CA PHE A 175 25.05 4.68 27.39
C PHE A 175 23.63 4.52 27.93
N VAL A 176 23.01 5.64 28.30
CA VAL A 176 21.67 5.67 28.90
C VAL A 176 20.72 6.43 27.98
N ASP A 177 19.56 5.82 27.70
CA ASP A 177 18.51 6.44 26.93
C ASP A 177 17.15 6.41 27.64
N LEU A 178 16.33 7.46 27.43
CA LEU A 178 14.94 7.54 27.88
C LEU A 178 14.09 6.64 26.98
N CYS A 179 13.45 5.63 27.56
CA CYS A 179 12.66 4.68 26.79
C CYS A 179 11.68 3.90 27.66
N ALA A 180 10.49 3.61 27.13
CA ALA A 180 9.51 2.74 27.79
C ALA A 180 9.83 1.23 27.64
N GLY A 181 10.67 0.86 26.66
CA GLY A 181 10.97 -0.54 26.35
C GLY A 181 9.89 -1.24 25.50
N PRO A 182 9.84 -2.59 25.50
CA PRO A 182 10.84 -3.50 26.08
C PRO A 182 12.15 -3.60 25.28
N HIS A 183 13.20 -4.08 25.96
CA HIS A 183 14.52 -4.34 25.37
C HIS A 183 15.02 -5.76 25.72
N LEU A 184 15.94 -6.26 24.90
CA LEU A 184 16.67 -7.50 25.20
C LEU A 184 17.46 -7.37 26.52
N MET A 185 17.83 -8.50 27.12
CA MET A 185 18.63 -8.52 28.34
C MET A 185 20.08 -8.09 28.11
N SER A 186 20.57 -8.19 26.87
CA SER A 186 21.94 -7.83 26.51
C SER A 186 22.05 -7.43 25.05
N THR A 187 22.99 -6.53 24.74
CA THR A 187 23.31 -6.14 23.36
C THR A 187 23.74 -7.33 22.47
N LYS A 188 24.24 -8.41 23.06
CA LYS A 188 24.53 -9.69 22.35
C LYS A 188 23.35 -10.33 21.63
N GLY A 189 22.12 -10.00 22.04
CA GLY A 189 20.91 -10.52 21.42
C GLY A 189 20.67 -10.00 20.00
N VAL A 190 21.28 -8.88 19.62
CA VAL A 190 21.25 -8.33 18.26
C VAL A 190 22.26 -9.09 17.38
N LYS A 191 21.84 -10.20 16.77
CA LYS A 191 22.75 -11.13 16.09
C LYS A 191 23.09 -10.76 14.65
N ALA A 192 22.12 -10.21 13.94
CA ALA A 192 22.25 -9.85 12.53
C ALA A 192 21.53 -8.53 12.27
N PHE A 193 22.24 -7.54 11.74
CA PHE A 193 21.68 -6.22 11.42
C PHE A 193 22.38 -5.60 10.22
N LYS A 194 21.73 -4.60 9.62
CA LYS A 194 22.27 -3.77 8.53
C LYS A 194 21.70 -2.36 8.63
N LEU A 195 22.54 -1.34 8.47
CA LEU A 195 22.09 0.03 8.23
C LEU A 195 21.76 0.19 6.74
N THR A 196 20.57 0.68 6.43
CA THR A 196 20.04 0.64 5.05
C THR A 196 20.08 1.98 4.35
N ALA A 197 19.80 3.08 5.07
CA ALA A 197 19.72 4.41 4.50
C ALA A 197 19.92 5.50 5.54
N SER A 198 20.21 6.71 5.08
CA SER A 198 20.12 7.94 5.84
C SER A 198 19.22 8.93 5.08
N SER A 199 18.36 9.65 5.77
CA SER A 199 17.48 10.67 5.22
C SER A 199 17.32 11.84 6.17
N MET A 200 16.69 12.90 5.65
CA MET A 200 16.22 14.02 6.45
C MET A 200 14.88 13.71 7.10
N ALA A 201 14.67 14.22 8.30
CA ALA A 201 13.41 14.25 9.00
C ALA A 201 13.23 15.61 9.69
N TYR A 202 12.03 15.89 10.18
CA TYR A 202 11.77 17.03 11.05
C TYR A 202 11.32 16.54 12.41
N TRP A 203 11.69 17.28 13.45
CA TRP A 203 11.25 16.95 14.81
C TRP A 203 9.72 16.88 14.87
N ARG A 204 9.19 15.69 15.26
CA ARG A 204 7.76 15.38 15.31
C ARG A 204 7.03 15.51 13.97
N GLY A 205 7.72 15.41 12.85
CA GLY A 205 7.13 15.54 11.54
C GLY A 205 6.75 16.96 11.13
N ASP A 206 7.00 17.97 11.98
CA ASP A 206 6.66 19.36 11.74
C ASP A 206 7.78 20.07 10.99
N SER A 207 7.53 20.48 9.76
CA SER A 207 8.50 21.19 8.91
C SER A 207 8.97 22.55 9.45
N ASN A 208 8.26 23.11 10.44
CA ASN A 208 8.65 24.35 11.12
C ASN A 208 9.60 24.12 12.31
N LYS A 209 9.82 22.87 12.72
CA LYS A 209 10.69 22.47 13.82
C LYS A 209 12.09 22.10 13.34
N ALA A 210 12.95 21.67 14.28
CA ALA A 210 14.33 21.32 14.04
C ALA A 210 14.45 20.23 12.95
N ARG A 211 15.41 20.42 12.06
CA ARG A 211 15.76 19.48 11.02
C ARG A 211 16.68 18.41 11.60
N LEU A 212 16.29 17.16 11.48
CA LEU A 212 16.99 15.99 12.00
C LEU A 212 17.53 15.13 10.86
N HIS A 213 18.49 14.27 11.20
CA HIS A 213 19.01 13.25 10.32
C HIS A 213 18.64 11.88 10.84
N ARG A 214 17.87 11.13 10.04
CA ARG A 214 17.37 9.80 10.35
C ARG A 214 18.26 8.74 9.73
N ILE A 215 18.65 7.74 10.53
CA ILE A 215 19.32 6.54 10.04
C ILE A 215 18.35 5.36 10.14
N TYR A 216 18.16 4.66 9.05
CA TYR A 216 17.37 3.42 8.99
C TYR A 216 18.27 2.21 9.09
N GLY A 217 17.77 1.18 9.75
CA GLY A 217 18.37 -0.13 9.80
C GLY A 217 17.35 -1.24 9.94
N THR A 218 17.82 -2.48 9.79
CA THR A 218 17.02 -3.66 10.07
C THR A 218 17.81 -4.66 10.90
N ALA A 219 17.11 -5.49 11.69
CA ALA A 219 17.73 -6.53 12.48
C ALA A 219 16.90 -7.80 12.53
N TYR A 220 17.61 -8.95 12.58
CA TYR A 220 17.05 -10.29 12.58
C TYR A 220 17.78 -11.18 13.58
N ASN A 221 17.13 -12.24 14.04
CA ASN A 221 17.73 -13.21 14.94
C ASN A 221 18.80 -14.08 14.22
N LYS A 222 18.66 -14.29 12.90
CA LYS A 222 19.58 -15.12 12.10
C LYS A 222 20.14 -14.33 10.90
N LYS A 223 21.39 -14.66 10.51
CA LYS A 223 22.02 -14.04 9.35
C LYS A 223 21.35 -14.41 8.04
N GLU A 224 20.81 -15.62 7.97
CA GLU A 224 20.08 -16.14 6.81
C GLU A 224 18.81 -15.32 6.55
N ASP A 225 18.06 -14.99 7.60
CA ASP A 225 16.84 -14.18 7.51
C ASP A 225 17.17 -12.74 7.07
N LEU A 226 18.23 -12.15 7.62
CA LEU A 226 18.72 -10.84 7.18
C LEU A 226 19.13 -10.87 5.71
N LYS A 227 19.85 -11.91 5.27
CA LYS A 227 20.28 -12.04 3.88
C LYS A 227 19.06 -12.15 2.95
N ALA A 228 18.11 -13.01 3.28
CA ALA A 228 16.86 -13.16 2.51
C ALA A 228 16.07 -11.85 2.42
N HIS A 229 15.99 -11.08 3.53
CA HIS A 229 15.36 -9.77 3.54
C HIS A 229 16.09 -8.80 2.59
N LEU A 230 17.42 -8.71 2.68
CA LEU A 230 18.19 -7.80 1.82
C LEU A 230 18.08 -8.16 0.33
N GLU A 231 18.09 -9.45 -0.01
CA GLU A 231 17.87 -9.93 -1.38
C GLU A 231 16.46 -9.55 -1.88
N ARG A 232 15.44 -9.74 -1.04
CA ARG A 232 14.06 -9.31 -1.34
C ARG A 232 13.98 -7.80 -1.57
N MET A 233 14.63 -6.99 -0.74
CA MET A 233 14.64 -5.53 -0.88
C MET A 233 15.37 -5.08 -2.14
N GLU A 234 16.47 -5.74 -2.53
CA GLU A 234 17.17 -5.44 -3.78
C GLU A 234 16.32 -5.81 -5.00
N GLU A 235 15.60 -6.92 -4.94
CA GLU A 235 14.67 -7.29 -6.02
C GLU A 235 13.48 -6.32 -6.10
N ALA A 236 12.93 -5.91 -4.94
CA ALA A 236 11.90 -4.89 -4.85
C ALA A 236 12.32 -3.57 -5.52
N LYS A 237 13.54 -3.08 -5.24
CA LYS A 237 14.08 -1.87 -5.89
C LYS A 237 14.16 -1.97 -7.41
N LYS A 238 14.40 -3.19 -7.97
CA LYS A 238 14.42 -3.39 -9.42
C LYS A 238 13.03 -3.30 -10.03
N ARG A 239 12.00 -3.65 -9.25
CA ARG A 239 10.59 -3.65 -9.68
C ARG A 239 9.84 -2.38 -9.33
N ASP A 240 10.41 -1.50 -8.51
CA ASP A 240 9.79 -0.26 -8.05
C ASP A 240 9.18 0.53 -9.22
N HIS A 241 7.87 0.86 -9.10
CA HIS A 241 7.13 1.51 -10.17
C HIS A 241 7.64 2.92 -10.50
N ASN A 242 8.24 3.64 -9.52
CA ASN A 242 8.84 4.95 -9.79
C ASN A 242 10.05 4.83 -10.69
N LYS A 243 10.88 3.81 -10.47
CA LYS A 243 12.05 3.54 -11.28
C LYS A 243 11.65 3.05 -12.67
N LEU A 244 10.92 1.95 -12.74
CA LEU A 244 10.52 1.33 -14.01
C LEU A 244 9.61 2.26 -14.83
N GLY A 245 8.68 2.95 -14.18
CA GLY A 245 7.77 3.86 -14.86
C GLY A 245 8.49 5.01 -15.56
N ARG A 246 9.55 5.54 -14.94
CA ARG A 246 10.40 6.58 -15.56
C ARG A 246 11.28 6.01 -16.67
N GLU A 247 11.95 4.87 -16.44
CA GLU A 247 12.80 4.19 -17.43
C GLU A 247 12.01 3.79 -18.68
N MET A 248 10.75 3.37 -18.51
CA MET A 248 9.84 2.99 -19.60
C MET A 248 9.06 4.17 -20.18
N GLU A 249 9.28 5.40 -19.71
CA GLU A 249 8.57 6.61 -20.14
C GLU A 249 7.04 6.52 -19.96
N LEU A 250 6.59 5.95 -18.84
CA LEU A 250 5.16 5.83 -18.53
C LEU A 250 4.62 7.07 -17.84
N PHE A 251 5.39 7.65 -16.92
CA PHE A 251 5.05 8.88 -16.22
C PHE A 251 6.29 9.62 -15.73
N THR A 252 6.11 10.87 -15.35
CA THR A 252 7.14 11.69 -14.71
C THR A 252 6.52 12.67 -13.72
N THR A 253 7.35 13.28 -12.88
CA THR A 253 6.95 14.35 -11.95
C THR A 253 7.82 15.56 -12.18
N VAL A 254 7.23 16.76 -12.05
CA VAL A 254 7.93 18.04 -12.29
C VAL A 254 7.60 18.99 -11.15
N ASP A 255 8.61 19.54 -10.50
CA ASP A 255 8.47 20.35 -9.28
C ASP A 255 7.56 21.58 -9.47
N VAL A 256 7.63 22.22 -10.64
CA VAL A 256 6.79 23.39 -10.94
C VAL A 256 5.30 23.06 -11.05
N ILE A 257 4.95 21.80 -11.28
CA ILE A 257 3.55 21.33 -11.29
C ILE A 257 3.08 21.00 -9.86
N GLY A 258 3.99 20.45 -9.05
CA GLY A 258 3.75 20.14 -7.65
C GLY A 258 3.81 18.64 -7.34
N GLN A 259 3.99 18.35 -6.06
CA GLN A 259 4.02 16.98 -5.56
C GLN A 259 2.63 16.33 -5.63
N GLY A 260 2.58 15.03 -5.88
CA GLY A 260 1.34 14.27 -6.00
C GLY A 260 0.53 14.55 -7.27
N LEU A 261 1.13 15.21 -8.26
CA LEU A 261 0.53 15.53 -9.57
C LEU A 261 1.39 14.95 -10.70
N PRO A 262 1.40 13.62 -10.89
CA PRO A 262 2.21 12.99 -11.92
C PRO A 262 1.72 13.34 -13.33
N LEU A 263 2.66 13.55 -14.25
CA LEU A 263 2.38 13.67 -15.68
C LEU A 263 2.42 12.27 -16.31
N MET A 264 1.29 11.81 -16.82
CA MET A 264 1.25 10.59 -17.62
C MET A 264 1.86 10.85 -18.98
N MET A 265 2.94 10.12 -19.31
CA MET A 265 3.59 10.19 -20.62
C MET A 265 2.76 9.43 -21.68
N PRO A 266 3.01 9.61 -22.99
CA PRO A 266 2.17 8.97 -24.02
C PRO A 266 1.98 7.45 -23.87
N LYS A 267 3.03 6.71 -23.48
CA LYS A 267 2.94 5.26 -23.26
C LYS A 267 2.05 4.93 -22.05
N GLY A 268 2.24 5.61 -20.93
CA GLY A 268 1.41 5.41 -19.74
C GLY A 268 -0.03 5.85 -19.94
N THR A 269 -0.25 6.98 -20.64
CA THR A 269 -1.60 7.43 -21.03
C THR A 269 -2.32 6.36 -21.85
N LYS A 270 -1.64 5.75 -22.82
CA LYS A 270 -2.21 4.68 -23.63
C LYS A 270 -2.63 3.48 -22.78
N MET A 271 -1.82 3.09 -21.79
CA MET A 271 -2.15 2.00 -20.87
C MET A 271 -3.41 2.32 -20.03
N ILE A 272 -3.46 3.51 -19.45
CA ILE A 272 -4.64 3.95 -18.70
C ILE A 272 -5.89 3.97 -19.58
N MET A 273 -5.79 4.47 -20.81
CA MET A 273 -6.92 4.48 -21.75
C MET A 273 -7.39 3.06 -22.12
N LYS A 274 -6.49 2.08 -22.24
CA LYS A 274 -6.86 0.67 -22.46
C LYS A 274 -7.63 0.11 -21.27
N LEU A 275 -7.17 0.37 -20.05
CA LEU A 275 -7.84 -0.03 -18.80
C LEU A 275 -9.22 0.63 -18.70
N GLN A 276 -9.33 1.94 -18.95
CA GLN A 276 -10.59 2.68 -18.88
C GLN A 276 -11.61 2.13 -19.87
N ARG A 277 -11.25 1.99 -21.16
CA ARG A 277 -12.15 1.46 -22.18
C ARG A 277 -12.63 0.05 -21.85
N TRP A 278 -11.72 -0.80 -21.38
CA TRP A 278 -12.09 -2.15 -20.99
C TRP A 278 -13.08 -2.17 -19.83
N ILE A 279 -12.81 -1.41 -18.75
CA ILE A 279 -13.70 -1.36 -17.58
C ILE A 279 -15.05 -0.74 -17.93
N GLU A 280 -15.07 0.33 -18.72
CA GLU A 280 -16.31 0.95 -19.19
C GLU A 280 -17.15 -0.01 -20.02
N ASP A 281 -16.54 -0.70 -20.99
CA ASP A 281 -17.22 -1.71 -21.81
C ASP A 281 -17.71 -2.90 -20.97
N LEU A 282 -16.92 -3.36 -20.01
CA LEU A 282 -17.29 -4.45 -19.10
C LEU A 282 -18.51 -4.08 -18.26
N GLU A 283 -18.48 -2.92 -17.61
CA GLU A 283 -19.59 -2.43 -16.78
C GLU A 283 -20.88 -2.23 -17.59
N ASP A 284 -20.79 -1.56 -18.74
CA ASP A 284 -21.96 -1.23 -19.55
C ASP A 284 -22.58 -2.47 -20.20
N LYS A 285 -21.76 -3.34 -20.81
CA LYS A 285 -22.24 -4.42 -21.68
C LYS A 285 -22.54 -5.72 -20.93
N GLU A 286 -21.77 -6.00 -19.85
CA GLU A 286 -21.85 -7.29 -19.17
C GLU A 286 -22.47 -7.20 -17.77
N TRP A 287 -22.32 -6.05 -17.09
CA TRP A 287 -22.79 -5.89 -15.71
C TRP A 287 -23.96 -4.91 -15.54
N GLY A 288 -24.45 -4.32 -16.64
CA GLY A 288 -25.68 -3.52 -16.67
C GLY A 288 -25.59 -2.18 -15.95
N TYR A 289 -24.40 -1.56 -15.92
CA TYR A 289 -24.24 -0.20 -15.38
C TYR A 289 -24.63 0.85 -16.41
N VAL A 290 -25.19 1.95 -15.96
CA VAL A 290 -25.43 3.16 -16.76
C VAL A 290 -24.34 4.17 -16.47
N ARG A 291 -23.79 4.81 -17.51
CA ARG A 291 -22.70 5.76 -17.36
C ARG A 291 -23.21 7.14 -16.98
N THR A 292 -22.52 7.77 -16.02
CA THR A 292 -22.73 9.16 -15.64
C THR A 292 -21.47 9.98 -15.90
N LYS A 293 -21.62 11.28 -15.96
CA LYS A 293 -20.50 12.25 -15.96
C LYS A 293 -20.92 13.47 -15.17
N THR A 294 -20.25 13.70 -14.08
CA THR A 294 -20.61 14.75 -13.12
C THR A 294 -19.50 15.80 -13.00
N PRO A 295 -19.80 17.01 -12.48
CA PRO A 295 -18.83 18.09 -12.34
C PRO A 295 -17.68 17.75 -11.40
N PHE A 296 -16.53 18.41 -11.58
CA PHE A 296 -15.34 18.23 -10.73
C PHE A 296 -15.39 19.04 -9.44
N MET A 297 -16.32 19.97 -9.31
CA MET A 297 -16.48 20.85 -8.14
C MET A 297 -17.93 21.10 -7.85
N ALA A 298 -18.22 21.44 -6.61
CA ALA A 298 -19.54 21.86 -6.16
C ALA A 298 -19.41 22.89 -5.03
N LYS A 299 -20.54 23.53 -4.69
CA LYS A 299 -20.65 24.36 -3.50
C LYS A 299 -20.46 23.52 -2.24
N SER A 300 -19.99 24.14 -1.17
CA SER A 300 -19.85 23.56 0.17
C SER A 300 -21.12 22.85 0.65
N ASP A 301 -22.29 23.39 0.29
CA ASP A 301 -23.59 22.82 0.68
C ASP A 301 -23.76 21.35 0.30
N LEU A 302 -23.24 20.93 -0.87
CA LEU A 302 -23.29 19.53 -1.28
C LEU A 302 -22.53 18.63 -0.30
N TYR A 303 -21.39 19.09 0.16
CA TYR A 303 -20.52 18.35 1.06
C TYR A 303 -20.99 18.41 2.52
N LYS A 304 -21.72 19.44 2.92
CA LYS A 304 -22.44 19.53 4.20
C LYS A 304 -23.58 18.51 4.25
N ILE A 305 -24.41 18.44 3.20
CA ILE A 305 -25.48 17.42 3.11
C ILE A 305 -24.92 16.01 3.22
N SER A 306 -23.79 15.72 2.59
CA SER A 306 -23.16 14.40 2.63
C SER A 306 -22.33 14.13 3.88
N GLY A 307 -22.15 15.11 4.78
CA GLY A 307 -21.31 15.00 5.99
C GLY A 307 -19.81 15.10 5.75
N HIS A 308 -19.36 15.20 4.49
CA HIS A 308 -17.92 15.26 4.21
C HIS A 308 -17.29 16.59 4.62
N TRP A 309 -18.06 17.68 4.67
CA TRP A 309 -17.57 18.97 5.14
C TRP A 309 -17.14 18.93 6.62
N ASP A 310 -17.85 18.17 7.43
CA ASP A 310 -17.59 18.06 8.86
C ASP A 310 -16.52 17.00 9.21
N HIS A 311 -16.40 15.96 8.38
CA HIS A 311 -15.54 14.80 8.70
C HIS A 311 -14.30 14.65 7.81
N TYR A 312 -14.18 15.43 6.73
CA TYR A 312 -13.11 15.26 5.72
C TYR A 312 -12.56 16.56 5.14
N LEU A 313 -12.82 17.71 5.77
CA LEU A 313 -12.45 19.04 5.23
C LEU A 313 -10.95 19.18 4.95
N ASP A 314 -10.09 18.68 5.85
CA ASP A 314 -8.62 18.73 5.72
C ASP A 314 -8.11 17.99 4.46
N GLY A 315 -8.83 16.95 4.03
CA GLY A 315 -8.54 16.19 2.81
C GLY A 315 -9.10 16.81 1.52
N MET A 316 -9.73 17.99 1.57
CA MET A 316 -10.37 18.64 0.43
C MET A 316 -9.58 19.83 -0.08
N PHE A 317 -9.59 20.07 -1.40
CA PHE A 317 -9.18 21.33 -2.00
C PHE A 317 -10.35 22.30 -2.02
N VAL A 318 -10.34 23.27 -1.11
CA VAL A 318 -11.36 24.30 -0.98
C VAL A 318 -11.01 25.53 -1.81
N LEU A 319 -11.99 26.07 -2.52
CA LEU A 319 -11.92 27.28 -3.32
C LEU A 319 -12.71 28.40 -2.63
N GLY A 320 -12.01 29.32 -2.01
CA GLY A 320 -12.53 30.34 -1.11
C GLY A 320 -12.04 30.13 0.31
N ASP A 321 -12.59 30.90 1.24
CA ASP A 321 -12.27 30.84 2.66
C ASP A 321 -13.36 30.03 3.39
N PRO A 322 -13.08 28.83 3.90
CA PRO A 322 -14.08 28.01 4.58
C PRO A 322 -14.63 28.67 5.86
N GLU A 323 -13.91 29.60 6.49
CA GLU A 323 -14.39 30.36 7.65
C GLU A 323 -15.46 31.41 7.27
N LYS A 324 -15.51 31.82 6.00
CA LYS A 324 -16.50 32.73 5.45
C LYS A 324 -17.64 32.04 4.72
N ASP A 325 -17.73 30.73 4.85
CA ASP A 325 -18.80 29.96 4.22
C ASP A 325 -20.17 30.37 4.79
N GLY A 326 -21.06 30.75 3.88
CA GLY A 326 -22.35 31.40 4.25
C GLY A 326 -22.37 32.93 4.11
N GLU A 327 -21.23 33.63 4.11
CA GLU A 327 -21.08 35.04 3.76
C GLU A 327 -20.66 35.20 2.30
N GLU A 328 -19.76 34.32 1.82
CA GLU A 328 -19.29 34.24 0.43
C GLU A 328 -19.57 32.83 -0.14
N GLU A 329 -19.62 32.71 -1.47
CA GLU A 329 -19.74 31.41 -2.11
C GLU A 329 -18.45 30.63 -1.99
N VAL A 330 -18.44 29.51 -1.24
CA VAL A 330 -17.32 28.60 -1.09
C VAL A 330 -17.60 27.33 -1.88
N MET A 331 -16.62 26.90 -2.67
CA MET A 331 -16.67 25.66 -3.47
C MET A 331 -15.54 24.72 -3.07
N ALA A 332 -15.63 23.46 -3.45
CA ALA A 332 -14.51 22.53 -3.31
C ALA A 332 -14.41 21.60 -4.52
N LEU A 333 -13.17 21.18 -4.83
CA LEU A 333 -12.93 20.07 -5.75
C LEU A 333 -13.40 18.77 -5.12
N ARG A 334 -14.02 17.89 -5.91
CA ARG A 334 -14.64 16.67 -5.40
C ARG A 334 -13.60 15.64 -4.93
N PRO A 335 -13.63 15.17 -3.67
CA PRO A 335 -12.84 14.05 -3.21
C PRO A 335 -13.51 12.69 -3.47
N MET A 336 -14.79 12.66 -3.85
CA MET A 336 -15.62 11.50 -4.20
C MET A 336 -16.75 11.92 -5.16
N THR A 337 -17.41 10.93 -5.78
CA THR A 337 -18.46 11.15 -6.79
C THR A 337 -19.87 10.95 -6.23
N CYS A 338 -20.02 10.22 -5.13
CA CYS A 338 -21.31 9.80 -4.59
C CYS A 338 -22.36 10.94 -4.46
N PRO A 339 -22.07 12.13 -3.90
CA PRO A 339 -23.09 13.17 -3.74
C PRO A 339 -23.66 13.66 -5.06
N PHE A 340 -22.85 13.66 -6.12
CA PHE A 340 -23.29 14.06 -7.45
C PHE A 340 -24.21 13.00 -8.10
N GLN A 341 -23.87 11.72 -7.98
CA GLN A 341 -24.70 10.64 -8.53
C GLN A 341 -26.04 10.51 -7.81
N TYR A 342 -26.13 10.90 -6.54
CA TYR A 342 -27.42 10.96 -5.84
C TYR A 342 -28.37 11.96 -6.49
N TYR A 343 -27.88 13.11 -6.97
CA TYR A 343 -28.68 14.05 -7.72
C TYR A 343 -29.02 13.55 -9.14
N VAL A 344 -28.16 12.74 -9.75
CA VAL A 344 -28.52 12.06 -11.02
C VAL A 344 -29.68 11.11 -10.80
N TYR A 345 -29.63 10.29 -9.74
CA TYR A 345 -30.74 9.41 -9.36
C TYR A 345 -32.02 10.22 -9.06
N LYS A 346 -31.90 11.28 -8.28
CA LYS A 346 -33.02 12.14 -7.84
C LYS A 346 -33.66 12.95 -8.99
N ALA A 347 -32.98 13.09 -10.14
CA ALA A 347 -33.47 13.87 -11.27
C ALA A 347 -34.79 13.33 -11.88
N LYS A 348 -35.13 12.06 -11.62
CA LYS A 348 -36.44 11.50 -11.95
C LYS A 348 -36.95 10.62 -10.80
N GLN A 349 -38.27 10.38 -10.78
CA GLN A 349 -38.88 9.45 -9.85
C GLN A 349 -38.62 8.02 -10.28
N HIS A 350 -38.22 7.15 -9.36
CA HIS A 350 -38.00 5.73 -9.55
C HIS A 350 -39.06 4.89 -8.84
N SER A 351 -39.39 3.75 -9.42
CA SER A 351 -40.22 2.71 -8.80
C SER A 351 -39.35 1.50 -8.40
N TYR A 352 -39.90 0.61 -7.59
CA TYR A 352 -39.23 -0.64 -7.23
C TYR A 352 -38.79 -1.51 -8.43
N ARG A 353 -39.40 -1.31 -9.61
CA ARG A 353 -39.05 -2.02 -10.87
C ARG A 353 -37.79 -1.47 -11.53
N ASP A 354 -37.43 -0.23 -11.21
CA ASP A 354 -36.23 0.43 -11.77
C ASP A 354 -34.96 0.07 -11.01
N LEU A 355 -35.08 -0.64 -9.85
CA LEU A 355 -33.98 -1.05 -9.03
C LEU A 355 -33.64 -2.54 -9.22
N PRO A 356 -32.35 -2.93 -9.22
CA PRO A 356 -31.20 -2.12 -8.89
C PRO A 356 -30.86 -1.08 -9.97
N TYR A 357 -30.56 0.16 -9.57
CA TYR A 357 -30.11 1.21 -10.47
C TYR A 357 -28.60 1.41 -10.32
N ARG A 358 -27.82 0.81 -11.20
CA ARG A 358 -26.37 0.75 -11.13
C ARG A 358 -25.77 1.89 -11.94
N MET A 359 -25.15 2.88 -11.27
CA MET A 359 -24.46 4.00 -11.90
C MET A 359 -22.97 3.81 -11.86
N GLY A 360 -22.29 3.98 -13.00
CA GLY A 360 -20.82 3.93 -13.10
C GLY A 360 -20.25 5.22 -13.67
N GLU A 361 -19.09 5.64 -13.16
CA GLU A 361 -18.37 6.80 -13.68
C GLU A 361 -16.85 6.56 -13.62
N THR A 362 -16.16 6.91 -14.71
CA THR A 362 -14.73 7.11 -14.70
C THR A 362 -14.48 8.52 -14.19
N SER A 363 -14.23 8.62 -12.88
CA SER A 363 -14.22 9.89 -12.15
C SER A 363 -12.81 10.38 -11.88
N THR A 364 -12.55 11.66 -12.18
CA THR A 364 -11.35 12.35 -11.65
C THR A 364 -11.66 12.95 -10.29
N LEU A 365 -10.86 12.62 -9.30
CA LEU A 365 -10.99 13.04 -7.91
C LEU A 365 -9.74 13.78 -7.44
N PHE A 366 -9.91 14.59 -6.39
CA PHE A 366 -8.86 15.44 -5.84
C PHE A 366 -8.84 15.28 -4.32
N ARG A 367 -7.66 14.97 -3.76
CA ARG A 367 -7.45 14.86 -2.32
C ARG A 367 -6.23 15.64 -1.91
N ASN A 368 -6.37 16.46 -0.87
CA ASN A 368 -5.27 17.25 -0.33
C ASN A 368 -4.39 16.36 0.58
N GLU A 369 -3.68 15.42 -0.05
CA GLU A 369 -2.78 14.51 0.65
C GLU A 369 -1.57 15.25 1.22
N ASP A 370 -1.15 14.87 2.41
CA ASP A 370 0.06 15.41 3.05
C ASP A 370 1.33 15.00 2.30
N SER A 371 2.36 15.87 2.38
CA SER A 371 3.61 15.68 1.63
C SER A 371 4.33 14.37 2.00
N GLY A 372 4.20 13.90 3.24
CA GLY A 372 4.80 12.67 3.73
C GLY A 372 4.10 11.39 3.30
N GLU A 373 2.86 11.48 2.82
CA GLU A 373 2.05 10.34 2.43
C GLU A 373 2.08 10.05 0.94
N MET A 374 2.44 11.04 0.13
CA MET A 374 2.47 10.91 -1.32
C MET A 374 3.59 9.96 -1.77
N HIS A 375 3.25 9.02 -2.64
CA HIS A 375 4.20 8.03 -3.15
C HIS A 375 3.91 7.62 -4.59
N GLY A 376 4.74 8.09 -5.53
CA GLY A 376 4.68 7.73 -6.96
C GLY A 376 3.29 7.88 -7.56
N LEU A 377 2.75 6.78 -8.09
CA LEU A 377 1.37 6.68 -8.58
C LEU A 377 0.41 6.07 -7.56
N THR A 378 0.89 5.54 -6.43
CA THR A 378 0.05 4.84 -5.46
C THR A 378 -0.75 5.79 -4.58
N ARG A 379 -0.19 6.97 -4.25
CA ARG A 379 -0.88 8.01 -3.48
C ARG A 379 -0.58 9.39 -4.04
N VAL A 380 -1.59 9.99 -4.66
CA VAL A 380 -1.50 11.21 -5.47
C VAL A 380 -2.65 12.16 -5.12
N ARG A 381 -2.48 13.45 -5.43
CA ARG A 381 -3.49 14.50 -5.14
C ARG A 381 -4.60 14.56 -6.18
N GLN A 382 -4.32 14.16 -7.41
CA GLN A 382 -5.31 14.02 -8.48
C GLN A 382 -5.20 12.62 -9.06
N PHE A 383 -6.32 11.92 -9.14
CA PHE A 383 -6.38 10.56 -9.67
C PHE A 383 -7.71 10.27 -10.36
N THR A 384 -7.72 9.23 -11.17
CA THR A 384 -8.92 8.74 -11.85
C THR A 384 -9.33 7.40 -11.27
N ILE A 385 -10.62 7.21 -11.00
CA ILE A 385 -11.16 6.01 -10.37
C ILE A 385 -12.33 5.43 -11.17
N SER A 386 -12.46 4.11 -11.21
CA SER A 386 -13.66 3.41 -11.70
C SER A 386 -14.67 3.31 -10.55
N GLU A 387 -15.48 4.33 -10.37
CA GLU A 387 -16.42 4.42 -9.25
C GLU A 387 -17.85 4.13 -9.69
N GLY A 388 -18.64 3.55 -8.81
CA GLY A 388 -20.05 3.33 -9.07
C GLY A 388 -20.86 3.22 -7.78
N HIS A 389 -22.16 3.58 -7.93
CA HIS A 389 -23.13 3.55 -6.84
C HIS A 389 -24.36 2.78 -7.32
N ASN A 390 -24.63 1.65 -6.66
CA ASN A 390 -25.83 0.86 -6.91
C ASN A 390 -26.90 1.29 -5.92
N VAL A 391 -27.97 1.92 -6.41
CA VAL A 391 -29.16 2.21 -5.62
C VAL A 391 -30.07 0.99 -5.67
N ILE A 392 -30.34 0.39 -4.52
CA ILE A 392 -30.96 -0.93 -4.41
C ILE A 392 -32.10 -0.94 -3.40
N ARG A 393 -33.00 -1.92 -3.55
CA ARG A 393 -33.95 -2.23 -2.49
C ARG A 393 -33.25 -3.06 -1.39
N PRO A 394 -33.70 -3.00 -0.13
CA PRO A 394 -33.13 -3.82 0.95
C PRO A 394 -33.10 -5.33 0.65
N ASP A 395 -34.12 -5.87 -0.04
CA ASP A 395 -34.20 -7.26 -0.43
C ASP A 395 -33.22 -7.68 -1.54
N GLN A 396 -32.59 -6.73 -2.22
CA GLN A 396 -31.58 -6.97 -3.25
C GLN A 396 -30.14 -6.90 -2.70
N CYS A 397 -29.96 -6.54 -1.43
CA CYS A 397 -28.67 -6.18 -0.85
C CYS A 397 -27.62 -7.28 -1.01
N GLU A 398 -27.93 -8.51 -0.65
CA GLU A 398 -27.01 -9.64 -0.70
C GLU A 398 -26.62 -9.99 -2.13
N GLU A 399 -27.60 -10.05 -3.06
CA GLU A 399 -27.35 -10.36 -4.48
C GLU A 399 -26.45 -9.30 -5.12
N GLU A 400 -26.73 -8.02 -4.88
CA GLU A 400 -25.97 -6.92 -5.46
C GLU A 400 -24.55 -6.80 -4.89
N LEU A 401 -24.36 -7.07 -3.59
CA LEU A 401 -23.03 -7.12 -2.99
C LEU A 401 -22.19 -8.27 -3.56
N LYS A 402 -22.78 -9.46 -3.73
CA LYS A 402 -22.14 -10.61 -4.40
C LYS A 402 -21.78 -10.28 -5.84
N ALA A 403 -22.68 -9.60 -6.57
CA ALA A 403 -22.39 -9.16 -7.93
C ALA A 403 -21.19 -8.21 -7.97
N CYS A 404 -21.11 -7.22 -7.09
CA CYS A 404 -19.96 -6.33 -6.98
C CYS A 404 -18.66 -7.08 -6.63
N PHE A 405 -18.72 -8.03 -5.71
CA PHE A 405 -17.58 -8.84 -5.31
C PHE A 405 -17.06 -9.70 -6.49
N ASN A 406 -17.98 -10.33 -7.24
CA ASN A 406 -17.62 -11.14 -8.39
C ASN A 406 -17.08 -10.30 -9.56
N LEU A 407 -17.57 -9.07 -9.77
CA LEU A 407 -16.98 -8.12 -10.71
C LEU A 407 -15.51 -7.83 -10.34
N ASN A 408 -15.24 -7.55 -9.09
CA ASN A 408 -13.88 -7.28 -8.63
C ASN A 408 -12.96 -8.49 -8.82
N ARG A 409 -13.40 -9.70 -8.46
CA ARG A 409 -12.64 -10.94 -8.68
C ARG A 409 -12.34 -11.17 -10.16
N TYR A 410 -13.32 -10.93 -11.04
CA TYR A 410 -13.12 -11.05 -12.48
C TYR A 410 -12.06 -10.05 -12.98
N VAL A 411 -12.13 -8.80 -12.55
CA VAL A 411 -11.14 -7.77 -12.93
C VAL A 411 -9.74 -8.17 -12.44
N LEU A 412 -9.60 -8.60 -11.20
CA LEU A 412 -8.31 -9.04 -10.64
C LEU A 412 -7.75 -10.24 -11.41
N LYS A 413 -8.59 -11.19 -11.79
CA LYS A 413 -8.20 -12.36 -12.59
C LYS A 413 -7.67 -11.96 -13.96
N VAL A 414 -8.37 -11.08 -14.67
CA VAL A 414 -7.93 -10.57 -15.98
C VAL A 414 -6.62 -9.80 -15.89
N LEU A 415 -6.38 -9.11 -14.77
CA LEU A 415 -5.14 -8.41 -14.51
C LEU A 415 -4.01 -9.33 -14.00
N GLY A 416 -4.29 -10.61 -13.70
CA GLY A 416 -3.33 -11.56 -13.14
C GLY A 416 -2.99 -11.34 -11.66
N LEU A 417 -3.80 -10.55 -10.95
CA LEU A 417 -3.56 -10.13 -9.56
C LEU A 417 -4.37 -10.94 -8.52
N GLU A 418 -5.14 -11.93 -8.93
CA GLU A 418 -6.06 -12.66 -8.05
C GLU A 418 -5.39 -13.36 -6.86
N ASN A 419 -4.10 -13.73 -6.99
CA ASN A 419 -3.32 -14.40 -5.96
C ASN A 419 -2.44 -13.43 -5.13
N ASP A 420 -2.42 -12.16 -5.48
CA ASP A 420 -1.56 -11.14 -4.84
C ASP A 420 -2.35 -10.22 -3.89
N VAL A 421 -3.61 -10.57 -3.65
CA VAL A 421 -4.52 -9.77 -2.82
C VAL A 421 -4.94 -10.50 -1.55
N THR A 422 -5.25 -9.71 -0.53
CA THR A 422 -5.88 -10.15 0.72
C THR A 422 -7.20 -9.42 0.92
N TYR A 423 -8.11 -10.01 1.68
CA TYR A 423 -9.44 -9.43 1.92
C TYR A 423 -9.55 -8.99 3.37
N ARG A 424 -10.13 -7.82 3.59
CA ARG A 424 -10.35 -7.25 4.91
C ARG A 424 -11.79 -6.78 5.06
N LEU A 425 -12.45 -7.24 6.11
CA LEU A 425 -13.71 -6.66 6.58
C LEU A 425 -13.38 -5.50 7.51
N SER A 426 -13.57 -4.28 7.03
CA SER A 426 -13.32 -3.05 7.78
C SER A 426 -14.59 -2.66 8.54
N LYS A 427 -14.50 -2.69 9.87
CA LYS A 427 -15.61 -2.49 10.80
C LYS A 427 -15.53 -1.13 11.48
N TRP A 428 -16.63 -0.71 12.07
CA TRP A 428 -16.64 0.47 12.92
C TRP A 428 -15.90 0.23 14.26
N ASP A 429 -15.64 1.32 14.99
CA ASP A 429 -15.13 1.23 16.36
C ASP A 429 -16.23 1.56 17.36
N PRO A 430 -16.75 0.57 18.11
CA PRO A 430 -17.80 0.82 19.12
C PRO A 430 -17.38 1.75 20.25
N LYS A 431 -16.07 2.02 20.40
CA LYS A 431 -15.55 2.95 21.41
C LYS A 431 -15.51 4.40 20.94
N ASN A 432 -15.68 4.65 19.63
CA ASN A 432 -15.62 5.98 19.02
C ASN A 432 -16.87 6.23 18.16
N THR A 433 -18.04 6.16 18.77
CA THR A 433 -19.33 6.24 18.05
C THR A 433 -19.61 7.60 17.42
N GLU A 434 -18.99 8.68 17.89
CA GLU A 434 -19.16 10.03 17.34
C GLU A 434 -18.69 10.18 15.89
N LYS A 435 -17.79 9.30 15.46
CA LYS A 435 -17.27 9.26 14.09
C LYS A 435 -18.28 8.69 13.09
N TYR A 436 -19.30 7.96 13.54
CA TYR A 436 -20.09 7.07 12.68
C TYR A 436 -21.58 7.45 12.67
N LEU A 437 -22.23 7.29 11.50
CA LEU A 437 -23.68 7.44 11.35
C LEU A 437 -24.39 6.14 11.73
N GLY A 438 -25.65 6.24 12.22
CA GLY A 438 -26.43 5.07 12.61
C GLY A 438 -26.17 4.63 14.05
N ASP A 439 -26.80 3.54 14.44
CA ASP A 439 -26.73 2.94 15.78
C ASP A 439 -26.07 1.56 15.77
N ASP A 440 -25.93 0.95 16.93
CA ASP A 440 -25.30 -0.37 17.10
C ASP A 440 -26.02 -1.47 16.29
N GLU A 441 -27.36 -1.40 16.17
CA GLU A 441 -28.13 -2.40 15.40
C GLU A 441 -27.83 -2.27 13.90
N TYR A 442 -27.76 -1.04 13.41
CA TYR A 442 -27.35 -0.74 12.04
C TYR A 442 -25.98 -1.32 11.72
N TRP A 443 -24.97 -1.03 12.55
CA TRP A 443 -23.59 -1.47 12.32
C TRP A 443 -23.44 -2.98 12.42
N ASN A 444 -24.04 -3.60 13.43
CA ASN A 444 -23.97 -5.06 13.60
C ASN A 444 -24.64 -5.80 12.44
N SER A 445 -25.80 -5.36 11.99
CA SER A 445 -26.53 -6.01 10.90
C SER A 445 -25.80 -5.86 9.55
N THR A 446 -25.30 -4.66 9.23
CA THR A 446 -24.62 -4.41 7.97
C THR A 446 -23.25 -5.09 7.87
N GLN A 447 -22.50 -5.14 8.97
CA GLN A 447 -21.23 -5.89 9.04
C GLN A 447 -21.44 -7.40 8.86
N GLU A 448 -22.52 -7.94 9.44
CA GLU A 448 -22.85 -9.37 9.30
C GLU A 448 -23.16 -9.75 7.85
N VAL A 449 -23.88 -8.90 7.12
CA VAL A 449 -24.14 -9.13 5.69
C VAL A 449 -22.82 -9.23 4.90
N LEU A 450 -21.87 -8.31 5.11
CA LEU A 450 -20.58 -8.33 4.41
C LEU A 450 -19.72 -9.54 4.83
N ARG A 451 -19.74 -9.91 6.12
CA ARG A 451 -19.04 -11.09 6.64
C ARG A 451 -19.56 -12.37 5.98
N ASN A 452 -20.88 -12.53 5.89
CA ASN A 452 -21.50 -13.71 5.29
C ASN A 452 -21.13 -13.86 3.82
N ILE A 453 -21.02 -12.78 3.06
CA ILE A 453 -20.55 -12.81 1.67
C ILE A 453 -19.12 -13.36 1.59
N LEU A 454 -18.20 -12.88 2.42
CA LEU A 454 -16.80 -13.36 2.42
C LEU A 454 -16.72 -14.85 2.80
N ILE A 455 -17.55 -15.31 3.73
CA ILE A 455 -17.65 -16.73 4.13
C ILE A 455 -18.20 -17.58 2.98
N GLU A 456 -19.29 -17.17 2.35
CA GLU A 456 -19.94 -17.89 1.24
C GLU A 456 -19.07 -17.96 -0.01
N GLU A 457 -18.35 -16.90 -0.31
CA GLU A 457 -17.37 -16.87 -1.41
C GLU A 457 -16.07 -17.63 -1.09
N ASN A 458 -15.98 -18.18 0.13
CA ASN A 458 -14.87 -19.01 0.61
C ASN A 458 -13.50 -18.36 0.42
N VAL A 459 -13.39 -17.09 0.74
CA VAL A 459 -12.12 -16.35 0.72
C VAL A 459 -11.59 -16.15 2.14
N PRO A 460 -10.28 -16.31 2.39
CA PRO A 460 -9.69 -15.97 3.67
C PRO A 460 -9.69 -14.45 3.85
N PHE A 461 -10.13 -13.97 5.01
CA PHE A 461 -10.16 -12.54 5.31
C PHE A 461 -9.76 -12.26 6.76
N VAL A 462 -9.39 -11.01 7.02
CA VAL A 462 -9.15 -10.47 8.35
C VAL A 462 -10.21 -9.43 8.67
N GLU A 463 -10.49 -9.22 9.95
CA GLU A 463 -11.38 -8.15 10.42
C GLU A 463 -10.56 -7.06 11.10
N ALA A 464 -10.88 -5.79 10.81
CA ALA A 464 -10.22 -4.63 11.39
C ALA A 464 -11.24 -3.63 11.93
N ASP A 465 -11.14 -3.32 13.23
CA ASP A 465 -11.98 -2.32 13.89
C ASP A 465 -11.47 -0.90 13.58
N GLY A 466 -12.38 0.07 13.50
CA GLY A 466 -12.06 1.48 13.28
C GLY A 466 -11.76 1.87 11.83
N GLU A 467 -11.73 0.91 10.90
CA GLU A 467 -11.36 1.09 9.50
C GLU A 467 -12.57 1.36 8.56
N ALA A 468 -13.79 1.25 9.06
CA ALA A 468 -15.00 1.52 8.28
C ALA A 468 -15.11 2.99 7.84
N ALA A 469 -15.86 3.23 6.75
CA ALA A 469 -16.31 4.58 6.43
C ALA A 469 -17.30 5.08 7.49
N PHE A 470 -17.44 6.39 7.64
CA PHE A 470 -18.34 6.94 8.67
C PHE A 470 -19.82 6.58 8.43
N TYR A 471 -20.19 6.18 7.21
CA TYR A 471 -21.54 5.83 6.79
C TYR A 471 -21.79 4.32 6.62
N GLY A 472 -20.77 3.47 6.72
CA GLY A 472 -20.98 2.04 6.57
C GLY A 472 -19.71 1.19 6.56
N PRO A 473 -19.86 -0.12 6.82
CA PRO A 473 -18.78 -1.09 6.77
C PRO A 473 -18.35 -1.36 5.32
N LYS A 474 -17.15 -1.92 5.16
CA LYS A 474 -16.60 -2.19 3.83
C LYS A 474 -15.81 -3.47 3.74
N ILE A 475 -15.82 -4.07 2.56
CA ILE A 475 -14.84 -5.07 2.15
C ILE A 475 -13.73 -4.32 1.40
N ASP A 476 -12.52 -4.34 1.94
CA ASP A 476 -11.34 -3.83 1.29
C ASP A 476 -10.52 -4.99 0.70
N ILE A 477 -10.24 -4.93 -0.59
CA ILE A 477 -9.30 -5.82 -1.26
C ILE A 477 -7.94 -5.13 -1.26
N GLN A 478 -7.01 -5.71 -0.51
CA GLN A 478 -5.68 -5.17 -0.27
C GLN A 478 -4.68 -5.80 -1.23
N ALA A 479 -3.78 -5.02 -1.79
CA ALA A 479 -2.62 -5.53 -2.53
C ALA A 479 -1.33 -5.13 -1.82
N LYS A 480 -0.33 -6.02 -1.86
CA LYS A 480 1.01 -5.73 -1.33
C LYS A 480 1.88 -5.18 -2.43
N ASN A 481 2.51 -4.03 -2.19
CA ASN A 481 3.53 -3.53 -3.08
C ASN A 481 4.82 -4.37 -2.97
N VAL A 482 5.81 -4.10 -3.82
CA VAL A 482 7.07 -4.86 -3.84
C VAL A 482 7.85 -4.81 -2.53
N TYR A 483 7.59 -3.82 -1.67
CA TYR A 483 8.19 -3.69 -0.34
C TYR A 483 7.39 -4.40 0.75
N GLY A 484 6.24 -5.01 0.41
CA GLY A 484 5.38 -5.75 1.33
C GLY A 484 4.35 -4.90 2.06
N LYS A 485 4.27 -3.59 1.80
CA LYS A 485 3.25 -2.71 2.37
C LYS A 485 1.91 -2.98 1.68
N GLU A 486 0.86 -3.15 2.49
CA GLU A 486 -0.52 -3.29 2.00
C GLU A 486 -1.16 -1.93 1.76
N ASP A 487 -1.81 -1.81 0.60
CA ASP A 487 -2.67 -0.67 0.28
C ASP A 487 -3.99 -1.18 -0.32
N THR A 488 -5.08 -0.49 -0.04
CA THR A 488 -6.40 -0.84 -0.60
C THR A 488 -6.43 -0.58 -2.11
N MET A 489 -6.71 -1.64 -2.86
CA MET A 489 -6.86 -1.60 -4.32
C MET A 489 -8.29 -1.26 -4.73
N VAL A 490 -9.23 -2.06 -4.27
CA VAL A 490 -10.67 -1.90 -4.54
C VAL A 490 -11.46 -2.04 -3.25
N THR A 491 -12.64 -1.41 -3.24
CA THR A 491 -13.51 -1.37 -2.06
C THR A 491 -14.96 -1.59 -2.46
N ILE A 492 -15.71 -2.30 -1.63
CA ILE A 492 -17.17 -2.41 -1.68
C ILE A 492 -17.69 -1.97 -0.31
N GLN A 493 -18.58 -0.98 -0.28
CA GLN A 493 -19.13 -0.40 0.96
C GLN A 493 -20.64 -0.48 0.92
N LEU A 494 -21.24 -0.89 2.03
CA LEU A 494 -22.70 -0.87 2.18
C LEU A 494 -23.11 0.35 3.01
N ASP A 495 -23.98 1.15 2.46
CA ASP A 495 -24.51 2.38 3.04
C ASP A 495 -26.03 2.32 3.06
N CYS A 496 -26.60 2.30 4.26
CA CYS A 496 -28.05 2.35 4.46
C CYS A 496 -28.50 3.68 5.13
N ALA A 497 -27.57 4.60 5.37
CA ALA A 497 -27.81 5.83 6.14
C ALA A 497 -27.93 7.08 5.26
N ILE A 498 -27.01 7.28 4.30
CA ILE A 498 -26.87 8.56 3.59
C ILE A 498 -28.05 8.89 2.66
N ALA A 499 -28.85 7.88 2.28
CA ALA A 499 -30.05 8.07 1.48
C ALA A 499 -31.05 9.03 2.14
N GLU A 500 -31.07 9.11 3.47
CA GLU A 500 -31.91 10.03 4.25
C GLU A 500 -31.46 11.48 4.07
N ASN A 501 -30.17 11.78 4.18
CA ASN A 501 -29.62 13.12 4.06
C ASN A 501 -29.93 13.76 2.71
N PHE A 502 -29.96 12.96 1.65
CA PHE A 502 -30.29 13.40 0.28
C PHE A 502 -31.78 13.27 -0.06
N ASP A 503 -32.63 12.80 0.86
CA ASP A 503 -34.02 12.48 0.60
C ASP A 503 -34.20 11.61 -0.65
N LEU A 504 -33.41 10.53 -0.75
CA LEU A 504 -33.54 9.53 -1.81
C LEU A 504 -34.64 8.56 -1.46
N TYR A 505 -35.49 8.20 -2.45
CA TYR A 505 -36.52 7.20 -2.29
C TYR A 505 -36.90 6.57 -3.63
N TYR A 506 -37.53 5.43 -3.55
CA TYR A 506 -38.27 4.81 -4.66
C TYR A 506 -39.72 4.58 -4.24
N ILE A 507 -40.62 4.40 -5.22
CA ILE A 507 -42.01 4.04 -4.96
C ILE A 507 -42.14 2.50 -5.00
N ASP A 508 -42.65 1.93 -3.93
CA ASP A 508 -42.90 0.50 -3.82
C ASP A 508 -44.15 0.05 -4.59
N GLN A 509 -44.50 -1.23 -4.49
CA GLN A 509 -45.69 -1.80 -5.13
C GLN A 509 -47.02 -1.28 -4.57
N ASN A 510 -47.00 -0.73 -3.37
CA ASN A 510 -48.18 -0.18 -2.69
C ASN A 510 -48.36 1.32 -2.94
N GLY A 511 -47.36 1.96 -3.54
CA GLY A 511 -47.33 3.41 -3.77
C GLY A 511 -46.62 4.20 -2.66
N ASP A 512 -45.99 3.49 -1.71
CA ASP A 512 -45.27 4.11 -0.59
C ASP A 512 -43.84 4.50 -0.96
N LYS A 513 -43.34 5.56 -0.33
CA LYS A 513 -41.97 5.98 -0.45
C LYS A 513 -41.06 5.17 0.48
N ILE A 514 -40.12 4.42 -0.11
CA ILE A 514 -39.17 3.60 0.62
C ILE A 514 -37.75 4.11 0.40
N ARG A 515 -36.93 4.16 1.46
CA ARG A 515 -35.52 4.50 1.42
C ARG A 515 -34.72 3.36 0.78
N PRO A 516 -33.93 3.63 -0.26
CA PRO A 516 -33.03 2.62 -0.84
C PRO A 516 -31.77 2.44 0.04
N TYR A 517 -31.11 1.31 -0.13
CA TYR A 517 -29.73 1.14 0.29
C TYR A 517 -28.81 1.52 -0.89
N ILE A 518 -27.55 1.83 -0.58
CA ILE A 518 -26.55 2.22 -1.57
C ILE A 518 -25.31 1.35 -1.40
N ILE A 519 -24.84 0.77 -2.50
CA ILE A 519 -23.55 0.10 -2.52
C ILE A 519 -22.58 1.02 -3.25
N HIS A 520 -21.56 1.48 -2.55
CA HIS A 520 -20.41 2.16 -3.15
C HIS A 520 -19.39 1.10 -3.55
N ARG A 521 -18.98 1.12 -4.78
CA ARG A 521 -18.01 0.16 -5.27
C ARG A 521 -17.02 0.78 -6.25
N THR A 522 -15.85 0.15 -6.36
CA THR A 522 -14.93 0.36 -7.47
C THR A 522 -14.72 -0.96 -8.19
N SER A 523 -14.53 -0.95 -9.51
CA SER A 523 -14.24 -2.17 -10.28
C SER A 523 -12.75 -2.46 -10.37
N LEU A 524 -11.98 -1.44 -10.72
CA LEU A 524 -10.53 -1.46 -10.83
C LEU A 524 -9.85 -0.65 -9.71
N GLY A 525 -10.59 0.23 -9.06
CA GLY A 525 -10.06 1.23 -8.15
C GLY A 525 -9.47 2.44 -8.89
N CYS A 526 -8.40 3.01 -8.33
CA CYS A 526 -7.67 4.12 -8.91
C CYS A 526 -6.76 3.62 -10.03
N TYR A 527 -6.91 4.17 -11.24
CA TYR A 527 -6.14 3.75 -12.43
C TYR A 527 -4.64 3.98 -12.27
N GLU A 528 -4.22 5.10 -11.68
CA GLU A 528 -2.82 5.41 -11.41
C GLU A 528 -2.22 4.40 -10.44
N ARG A 529 -2.90 4.09 -9.35
CA ARG A 529 -2.47 3.09 -8.35
C ARG A 529 -2.42 1.68 -8.94
N THR A 530 -3.43 1.30 -9.69
CA THR A 530 -3.47 0.00 -10.38
C THR A 530 -2.33 -0.11 -11.39
N LEU A 531 -2.02 0.96 -12.15
CA LEU A 531 -0.86 0.97 -13.04
C LEU A 531 0.45 0.78 -12.27
N ALA A 532 0.61 1.41 -11.10
CA ALA A 532 1.79 1.19 -10.25
C ALA A 532 1.95 -0.30 -9.90
N TRP A 533 0.89 -0.95 -9.43
CA TRP A 533 0.94 -2.39 -9.12
C TRP A 533 1.22 -3.26 -10.33
N LEU A 534 0.64 -2.95 -11.48
CA LEU A 534 0.92 -3.69 -12.73
C LEU A 534 2.38 -3.54 -13.16
N ILE A 535 2.97 -2.36 -13.00
CA ILE A 535 4.40 -2.14 -13.25
C ILE A 535 5.24 -3.03 -12.32
N GLU A 536 4.92 -3.08 -11.04
CA GLU A 536 5.63 -3.87 -10.04
C GLU A 536 5.41 -5.37 -10.20
N HIS A 537 4.17 -5.81 -10.40
CA HIS A 537 3.80 -7.21 -10.59
C HIS A 537 4.50 -7.80 -11.82
N TYR A 538 4.35 -7.15 -12.96
CA TYR A 538 4.93 -7.61 -14.22
C TYR A 538 6.41 -7.21 -14.41
N ALA A 539 7.00 -6.46 -13.48
CA ALA A 539 8.34 -5.89 -13.65
C ALA A 539 8.51 -5.19 -15.02
N GLY A 540 7.45 -4.54 -15.51
CA GLY A 540 7.37 -3.88 -16.81
C GLY A 540 7.13 -4.81 -18.00
N LYS A 541 6.99 -6.14 -17.82
CA LYS A 541 6.72 -7.12 -18.87
C LYS A 541 5.21 -7.36 -19.02
N PHE A 542 4.47 -6.32 -19.36
CA PHE A 542 3.00 -6.36 -19.39
C PHE A 542 2.44 -7.42 -20.36
N PRO A 543 1.22 -7.95 -20.09
CA PRO A 543 0.48 -8.74 -21.07
C PRO A 543 0.29 -7.97 -22.40
N THR A 544 0.26 -8.66 -23.52
CA THR A 544 0.21 -8.05 -24.85
C THR A 544 -0.91 -7.02 -24.99
N TRP A 545 -2.12 -7.34 -24.51
CA TRP A 545 -3.28 -6.43 -24.63
C TRP A 545 -3.07 -5.09 -23.92
N LEU A 546 -2.30 -5.08 -22.82
CA LEU A 546 -2.05 -3.88 -22.00
C LEU A 546 -0.78 -3.13 -22.44
N CYS A 547 0.12 -3.80 -23.15
CA CYS A 547 1.38 -3.20 -23.57
C CYS A 547 1.15 -1.96 -24.46
N PRO A 548 1.83 -0.81 -24.20
CA PRO A 548 1.64 0.40 -25.00
C PRO A 548 2.21 0.31 -26.41
N GLU A 549 3.17 -0.58 -26.63
CA GLU A 549 3.71 -0.99 -27.92
C GLU A 549 3.69 -2.51 -27.98
N GLN A 550 2.82 -3.09 -28.80
CA GLN A 550 2.58 -4.53 -28.83
C GLN A 550 3.49 -5.24 -29.81
N VAL A 551 3.84 -4.55 -30.89
CA VAL A 551 4.67 -5.06 -31.99
C VAL A 551 5.67 -4.01 -32.42
N ARG A 552 6.92 -4.41 -32.68
CA ARG A 552 7.89 -3.61 -33.41
C ARG A 552 8.32 -4.32 -34.68
N VAL A 553 8.11 -3.69 -35.85
CA VAL A 553 8.57 -4.21 -37.12
C VAL A 553 10.00 -3.76 -37.36
N LEU A 554 10.88 -4.72 -37.66
CA LEU A 554 12.32 -4.54 -37.76
C LEU A 554 12.77 -4.91 -39.19
N PRO A 555 12.82 -3.94 -40.16
CA PRO A 555 13.40 -4.20 -41.46
C PRO A 555 14.92 -4.46 -41.32
N ILE A 556 15.42 -5.51 -42.02
CA ILE A 556 16.85 -5.88 -41.97
C ILE A 556 17.73 -4.85 -42.67
N SER A 557 17.18 -4.05 -43.57
CA SER A 557 17.79 -2.88 -44.21
C SER A 557 16.73 -1.90 -44.65
N GLU A 558 17.15 -0.67 -44.95
CA GLU A 558 16.29 0.42 -45.48
C GLU A 558 15.51 0.00 -46.74
N LYS A 559 16.08 -0.92 -47.54
CA LYS A 559 15.43 -1.46 -48.75
C LYS A 559 14.03 -2.05 -48.47
N TYR A 560 13.79 -2.57 -47.28
CA TYR A 560 12.54 -3.21 -46.91
C TYR A 560 11.66 -2.33 -46.04
N ALA A 561 11.94 -1.02 -45.98
CA ALA A 561 11.16 -0.06 -45.19
C ALA A 561 9.69 0.05 -45.68
N ASP A 562 9.44 -0.04 -46.97
CA ASP A 562 8.09 0.00 -47.55
C ASP A 562 7.27 -1.23 -47.16
N TYR A 563 7.88 -2.42 -47.18
CA TYR A 563 7.22 -3.62 -46.70
C TYR A 563 6.96 -3.58 -45.18
N ALA A 564 7.93 -3.17 -44.39
CA ALA A 564 7.76 -2.98 -42.95
C ALA A 564 6.61 -2.00 -42.65
N LYS A 565 6.50 -0.92 -43.41
CA LYS A 565 5.37 0.02 -43.30
C LYS A 565 4.04 -0.64 -43.65
N LYS A 566 3.99 -1.42 -44.74
CA LYS A 566 2.77 -2.18 -45.13
C LYS A 566 2.34 -3.13 -44.01
N VAL A 567 3.27 -3.87 -43.42
CA VAL A 567 3.00 -4.77 -42.28
C VAL A 567 2.45 -3.96 -41.08
N ALA A 568 3.06 -2.85 -40.75
CA ALA A 568 2.61 -2.00 -39.65
C ALA A 568 1.22 -1.39 -39.93
N ASP A 569 0.96 -0.93 -41.15
CA ASP A 569 -0.32 -0.35 -41.51
C ASP A 569 -1.44 -1.39 -41.46
N GLU A 570 -1.16 -2.66 -41.82
CA GLU A 570 -2.15 -3.76 -41.71
C GLU A 570 -2.42 -4.10 -40.23
N LEU A 571 -1.40 -4.16 -39.36
CA LEU A 571 -1.57 -4.33 -37.93
C LEU A 571 -2.39 -3.21 -37.28
N LYS A 572 -2.13 -1.94 -37.67
CA LYS A 572 -2.91 -0.78 -37.18
C LYS A 572 -4.37 -0.83 -37.56
N ARG A 573 -4.71 -1.33 -38.77
CA ARG A 573 -6.10 -1.51 -39.18
C ARG A 573 -6.85 -2.53 -38.33
N ASN A 574 -6.11 -3.41 -37.67
CA ASN A 574 -6.62 -4.42 -36.74
C ASN A 574 -6.43 -4.00 -35.25
N ASP A 575 -6.33 -2.69 -34.99
CA ASP A 575 -6.19 -2.11 -33.65
C ASP A 575 -4.98 -2.60 -32.84
N VAL A 576 -3.90 -3.03 -33.53
CA VAL A 576 -2.63 -3.42 -32.88
C VAL A 576 -1.69 -2.21 -32.78
N ASP A 577 -1.16 -1.98 -31.58
CA ASP A 577 -0.17 -0.92 -31.32
C ASP A 577 1.21 -1.34 -31.86
N VAL A 578 1.58 -0.78 -33.00
CA VAL A 578 2.79 -1.16 -33.72
C VAL A 578 3.64 0.05 -34.09
N THR A 579 4.96 -0.13 -34.02
CA THR A 579 5.98 0.81 -34.52
C THR A 579 6.87 0.14 -35.55
N VAL A 580 7.60 0.94 -36.33
CA VAL A 580 8.61 0.47 -37.28
C VAL A 580 9.95 1.08 -36.92
N ASP A 581 10.98 0.26 -36.75
CA ASP A 581 12.35 0.74 -36.53
C ASP A 581 13.12 0.87 -37.84
N ASN A 582 13.01 2.05 -38.44
CA ASN A 582 13.69 2.37 -39.73
C ASN A 582 15.12 2.89 -39.55
N ARG A 583 15.71 2.86 -38.33
CA ARG A 583 17.08 3.31 -38.12
C ARG A 583 18.08 2.46 -38.96
N ALA A 584 19.14 3.10 -39.41
CA ALA A 584 20.22 2.45 -40.16
C ALA A 584 21.17 1.65 -39.21
N GLU A 585 20.58 0.71 -38.44
CA GLU A 585 21.27 -0.13 -37.46
C GLU A 585 21.23 -1.61 -37.84
N LYS A 586 22.23 -2.39 -37.34
CA LYS A 586 22.24 -3.84 -37.53
C LYS A 586 21.03 -4.48 -36.87
N ILE A 587 20.44 -5.47 -37.55
CA ILE A 587 19.26 -6.16 -37.07
C ILE A 587 19.42 -6.74 -35.65
N GLY A 588 20.60 -7.27 -35.33
CA GLY A 588 20.89 -7.78 -33.98
C GLY A 588 20.84 -6.70 -32.91
N TYR A 589 21.21 -5.46 -33.23
CA TYR A 589 21.09 -4.33 -32.32
C TYR A 589 19.63 -3.94 -32.09
N LYS A 590 18.84 -3.83 -33.17
CA LYS A 590 17.39 -3.53 -33.10
C LYS A 590 16.63 -4.59 -32.27
N ILE A 591 16.94 -5.89 -32.45
CA ILE A 591 16.35 -6.98 -31.68
C ILE A 591 16.74 -6.85 -30.19
N ARG A 592 18.01 -6.51 -29.89
CA ARG A 592 18.46 -6.34 -28.51
C ARG A 592 17.72 -5.21 -27.80
N GLU A 593 17.58 -4.04 -28.45
CA GLU A 593 16.85 -2.91 -27.89
C GLU A 593 15.37 -3.25 -27.67
N ALA A 594 14.71 -3.85 -28.64
CA ALA A 594 13.32 -4.27 -28.50
C ALA A 594 13.11 -5.27 -27.33
N ARG A 595 14.09 -6.13 -27.06
CA ARG A 595 14.09 -6.99 -25.86
C ARG A 595 14.27 -6.19 -24.56
N MET A 596 15.16 -5.17 -24.57
CA MET A 596 15.36 -4.29 -23.42
C MET A 596 14.10 -3.48 -23.12
N ASP A 597 13.36 -3.07 -24.14
CA ASP A 597 12.05 -2.40 -24.03
C ASP A 597 10.93 -3.35 -23.62
N LYS A 598 11.23 -4.66 -23.41
CA LYS A 598 10.30 -5.71 -22.93
C LYS A 598 9.08 -5.89 -23.84
N LEU A 599 9.23 -5.66 -25.14
CA LEU A 599 8.13 -5.78 -26.11
C LEU A 599 7.59 -7.21 -26.19
N PRO A 600 6.27 -7.42 -26.33
CA PRO A 600 5.68 -8.73 -26.57
C PRO A 600 6.20 -9.38 -27.85
N TYR A 601 6.19 -8.62 -28.95
CA TYR A 601 6.52 -9.15 -30.27
C TYR A 601 7.46 -8.25 -31.06
N MET A 602 8.33 -8.87 -31.85
CA MET A 602 9.15 -8.25 -32.89
C MET A 602 8.92 -9.01 -34.20
N LEU A 603 8.70 -8.30 -35.29
CA LEU A 603 8.59 -8.86 -36.64
C LEU A 603 9.78 -8.46 -37.46
N VAL A 604 10.63 -9.40 -37.78
CA VAL A 604 11.77 -9.15 -38.67
C VAL A 604 11.31 -9.38 -40.10
N VAL A 605 11.63 -8.43 -40.99
CA VAL A 605 11.25 -8.47 -42.40
C VAL A 605 12.44 -8.18 -43.31
N GLY A 606 12.59 -9.01 -44.33
CA GLY A 606 13.64 -8.97 -45.36
C GLY A 606 13.10 -9.33 -46.74
N ALA A 607 13.99 -9.82 -47.61
CA ALA A 607 13.65 -10.13 -49.00
C ALA A 607 12.64 -11.28 -49.14
N ASP A 608 12.83 -12.33 -48.33
CA ASP A 608 11.96 -13.52 -48.40
C ASP A 608 10.59 -13.19 -47.84
N GLU A 609 10.51 -12.45 -46.71
CA GLU A 609 9.24 -12.03 -46.10
C GLU A 609 8.45 -11.09 -47.03
N GLU A 610 9.15 -10.15 -47.72
CA GLU A 610 8.49 -9.27 -48.69
C GLU A 610 7.97 -10.04 -49.92
N ALA A 611 8.74 -11.02 -50.45
CA ALA A 611 8.34 -11.81 -51.59
C ALA A 611 7.14 -12.70 -51.30
N ASP A 612 7.11 -13.34 -50.12
CA ASP A 612 6.12 -14.35 -49.74
C ASP A 612 4.94 -13.76 -48.93
N GLY A 613 4.96 -12.48 -48.54
CA GLY A 613 3.92 -11.87 -47.73
C GLY A 613 3.91 -12.37 -46.28
N THR A 614 5.08 -12.72 -45.77
CA THR A 614 5.23 -13.33 -44.45
C THR A 614 5.98 -12.37 -43.46
N VAL A 615 6.11 -12.79 -42.24
CA VAL A 615 6.88 -12.11 -41.18
C VAL A 615 7.64 -13.14 -40.37
N SER A 616 8.90 -12.85 -40.00
CA SER A 616 9.67 -13.67 -39.05
C SER A 616 9.36 -13.20 -37.62
N VAL A 617 8.60 -14.02 -36.88
CA VAL A 617 8.05 -13.68 -35.57
C VAL A 617 9.05 -14.02 -34.47
N ARG A 618 9.31 -13.03 -33.62
CA ARG A 618 10.03 -13.21 -32.38
C ARG A 618 9.18 -12.69 -31.22
N SER A 619 8.95 -13.50 -30.22
CA SER A 619 8.20 -13.10 -29.03
C SER A 619 9.10 -13.05 -27.78
N ARG A 620 8.65 -12.29 -26.81
CA ARG A 620 9.21 -12.34 -25.44
C ARG A 620 8.93 -13.70 -24.80
N PHE A 621 7.87 -14.37 -25.20
CA PHE A 621 7.36 -15.59 -24.55
C PHE A 621 8.17 -16.84 -24.95
N GLU A 622 8.34 -17.08 -26.25
CA GLU A 622 8.94 -18.31 -26.79
C GLU A 622 10.25 -18.06 -27.56
N GLY A 623 10.63 -16.81 -27.74
CA GLY A 623 11.81 -16.44 -28.53
C GLY A 623 11.52 -16.43 -30.03
N ASN A 624 12.24 -17.23 -30.82
CA ASN A 624 12.03 -17.30 -32.26
C ASN A 624 10.87 -18.26 -32.62
N GLU A 625 9.74 -17.72 -33.01
CA GLU A 625 8.54 -18.50 -33.38
C GLU A 625 8.50 -18.86 -34.90
N GLY A 626 9.54 -18.51 -35.66
CA GLY A 626 9.65 -18.82 -37.07
C GLY A 626 8.93 -17.85 -37.99
N VAL A 627 8.82 -18.22 -39.27
CA VAL A 627 8.17 -17.43 -40.31
C VAL A 627 6.69 -17.81 -40.40
N LYS A 628 5.82 -16.83 -40.42
CA LYS A 628 4.37 -16.98 -40.50
C LYS A 628 3.80 -16.06 -41.60
N PRO A 629 2.70 -16.45 -42.28
CA PRO A 629 1.90 -15.52 -43.07
C PRO A 629 1.47 -14.33 -42.18
N LEU A 630 1.50 -13.13 -42.74
CA LEU A 630 1.08 -11.94 -41.97
C LEU A 630 -0.35 -12.05 -41.43
N SER A 631 -1.26 -12.64 -42.21
CA SER A 631 -2.65 -12.89 -41.80
C SER A 631 -2.72 -13.75 -40.53
N ASP A 632 -1.95 -14.83 -40.48
CA ASP A 632 -1.97 -15.79 -39.36
C ASP A 632 -1.42 -15.14 -38.07
N PHE A 633 -0.39 -14.29 -38.18
CA PHE A 633 0.10 -13.52 -37.06
C PHE A 633 -0.92 -12.49 -36.57
N ILE A 634 -1.63 -11.80 -37.51
CA ILE A 634 -2.69 -10.87 -37.14
C ILE A 634 -3.81 -11.59 -36.39
N ASP A 635 -4.27 -12.74 -36.88
CA ASP A 635 -5.30 -13.54 -36.21
C ASP A 635 -4.84 -13.97 -34.79
N GLN A 636 -3.60 -14.40 -34.67
CA GLN A 636 -2.99 -14.80 -33.38
C GLN A 636 -3.01 -13.63 -32.39
N ILE A 637 -2.42 -12.48 -32.75
CA ILE A 637 -2.28 -11.35 -31.82
C ILE A 637 -3.63 -10.70 -31.51
N CYS A 638 -4.54 -10.59 -32.48
CA CYS A 638 -5.88 -10.07 -32.26
C CYS A 638 -6.70 -10.96 -31.32
N LYS A 639 -6.54 -12.29 -31.41
CA LYS A 639 -7.13 -13.22 -30.45
C LYS A 639 -6.59 -12.99 -29.05
N GLU A 640 -5.26 -12.92 -28.89
CA GLU A 640 -4.59 -12.68 -27.61
C GLU A 640 -5.03 -11.36 -26.96
N ILE A 641 -5.09 -10.28 -27.73
CA ILE A 641 -5.55 -8.97 -27.26
C ILE A 641 -7.04 -9.04 -26.84
N ARG A 642 -7.90 -9.65 -27.64
CA ARG A 642 -9.34 -9.73 -27.36
C ARG A 642 -9.64 -10.57 -26.13
N THR A 643 -8.97 -11.69 -25.96
CA THR A 643 -9.14 -12.59 -24.80
C THR A 643 -8.41 -12.10 -23.57
N LYS A 644 -7.56 -11.07 -23.70
CA LYS A 644 -6.68 -10.54 -22.63
C LYS A 644 -5.79 -11.62 -22.03
N GLU A 645 -5.30 -12.51 -22.89
CA GLU A 645 -4.48 -13.66 -22.49
C GLU A 645 -3.20 -13.20 -21.79
N ILE A 646 -2.88 -13.83 -20.66
CA ILE A 646 -1.62 -13.67 -19.96
C ILE A 646 -0.72 -14.84 -20.31
N ARG A 647 0.15 -14.65 -21.31
CA ARG A 647 1.11 -15.67 -21.71
C ARG A 647 2.26 -15.75 -20.71
N VAL A 648 2.64 -16.98 -20.40
CA VAL A 648 3.82 -17.28 -19.55
C VAL A 648 5.07 -17.25 -20.41
N GLU A 649 6.14 -16.60 -19.94
CA GLU A 649 7.45 -16.64 -20.60
C GLU A 649 8.15 -17.97 -20.31
N LEU A 650 8.65 -18.63 -21.34
CA LEU A 650 9.54 -19.74 -21.17
C LEU A 650 10.87 -19.28 -20.54
N PRO A 651 11.54 -20.13 -19.77
CA PRO A 651 12.92 -19.90 -19.33
C PRO A 651 13.83 -19.57 -20.51
N GLU A 652 14.80 -18.66 -20.33
CA GLU A 652 15.70 -18.25 -21.42
C GLU A 652 16.44 -19.43 -22.10
N GLU A 653 16.67 -20.51 -21.37
CA GLU A 653 17.30 -21.74 -21.85
C GLU A 653 16.39 -22.53 -22.81
N GLU A 654 15.08 -22.41 -22.66
CA GLU A 654 14.04 -23.08 -23.44
C GLU A 654 13.54 -22.26 -24.64
N LYS A 655 13.86 -20.96 -24.67
CA LYS A 655 13.46 -20.10 -25.79
C LYS A 655 14.23 -20.47 -27.05
N HIS A 656 13.52 -20.67 -28.14
CA HIS A 656 14.16 -20.89 -29.45
C HIS A 656 15.01 -19.66 -29.80
N ARG A 657 16.33 -19.86 -29.93
CA ARG A 657 17.30 -18.81 -30.26
C ARG A 657 17.26 -18.41 -31.71
#